data_2a8587dc78dd936c4cc75a433910b745
#
_entry.id   2a8587dc78dd936c4cc75a433910b745
#
_cell.length_a   1.000
_cell.length_b   1.000
_cell.length_c   1.000
_cell.angle_alpha   90.00
_cell.angle_beta   90.00
_cell.angle_gamma   90.00
#
_symmetry.space_group_name_H-M   'P 1'
#
loop_
_entity.id
_entity.type
_entity.pdbx_description
1 polymer ?
#
loop_
_entity_poly.entity_id
_entity_poly.type
_entity_poly.pdbx_seq_one_letter_code
_entity_poly.pdbx_strand_id
1 'polypeptide(L)'
;MAEKIIFQFEELDYQKKAIDSVIKLFNGFEKGKKGMYGETYRKVSLIEPTRNKGNITESSLLKNLQKVQLENGLFTDNELIGKNFTIEMETGTGKTYVYLRTILELYKEYGLKKFMIVVPSVPILKGVKKSIEQLKEHFLEIEGIDITKYSFTYDSDKLNAMSYGLIENDDLSICVMNVQAFNKDTTRIRKEDEHKRILWNDIKAIRPIIIIDEPQKFEGQKKKKSSSLQAIDELEPLFILRYSATHKKLYNQIYKLDSYQAYKNNLVKKIQVKTIYGTIPKDFPYIRYIRFTSELKAKIEIFSQDQGGVIRFKSFEILGNNSLEELSGGLKQYQGMYIAENPHKEKPLKIITKNKELLLKIGESTTEELKDDEAIKVQIRLAIDNHFKKQLSILKSNKKIKALTLFFIDEVAKVRDSNSKDGRGNYLKIFDEEYKIIIKKYEKELEEYKEYFPNYQDVLQVREGYFAIDKKNNVVEVEGWDSSKDDEDVEIKPKAQEDIDRGVELILDKKDELISFKEPLAFIFSHSALREGWDNPNVFTLCTLKKGSNEIAKKQEIGRGLRLPVDIYGNRCLDEDINELTIIANDSYENFSSTLQADFNKNINVNEVTIDILNKTLKNIGIKIELITPELVNDLKEELISNEIMNSLNILNKDSETLINNIEFKNQILKENEEKIKEEFKKIMVEKGSRRVEIKNGDNEPYKNEIRKFMDEKEFQRIYNNLYDNLSKRTFYRCDIDSDEFINDCITMINNDLKNYNISKKIRITNSTAEYDDTEKFELKKVSDKDVDIPISDLEENKNDFEIVEYIMYHTMLPRMAIFKIINGIEKRFALNNQEILENITQLILDKLTKTKAKNVLEYEVIEGYKLEEGEIFSFDNISEEDFSKEWKVFRANSKVSNSMNEYYKFDSKGEKDFADSLEKNRNILLFTKLKKGGFVIDTPHGNFSPDWAIIYKDIGNDSKITLYFIVESKMGKDWEDLSDIEQSKIKCAELHFKAISDFIRFDWINSYENFKKKFNVNESIDE
;
A
#
# COMPACT_ATOMS: atom_id res chain seq x y z
N MET A 1 21.89 17.41 21.82
CA MET A 1 21.02 16.20 21.68
C MET A 1 20.26 16.36 20.38
N ALA A 2 20.31 15.40 19.48
CA ALA A 2 19.47 15.41 18.29
C ALA A 2 18.00 15.32 18.74
N GLU A 3 17.15 16.17 18.19
CA GLU A 3 15.71 16.07 18.42
C GLU A 3 15.25 14.73 17.86
N LYS A 4 14.75 13.88 18.73
CA LYS A 4 14.21 12.58 18.33
C LYS A 4 12.93 12.80 17.55
N ILE A 5 12.89 12.38 16.30
CA ILE A 5 11.69 12.44 15.48
C ILE A 5 10.71 11.38 16.02
N ILE A 6 9.53 11.84 16.41
CA ILE A 6 8.45 10.97 16.86
C ILE A 6 7.54 10.71 15.67
N PHE A 7 7.49 9.46 15.23
CA PHE A 7 6.56 9.06 14.14
C PHE A 7 5.13 9.29 14.59
N GLN A 8 4.37 10.02 13.77
CA GLN A 8 2.95 10.17 13.95
C GLN A 8 2.25 8.94 13.33
N PHE A 9 1.54 8.20 14.17
CA PHE A 9 0.80 7.02 13.72
C PHE A 9 -0.68 7.41 13.55
N GLU A 10 -1.19 7.24 12.35
CA GLU A 10 -2.60 7.42 12.02
C GLU A 10 -3.27 6.07 11.87
N GLU A 11 -4.53 5.97 12.29
CA GLU A 11 -5.36 4.82 11.96
C GLU A 11 -5.72 4.87 10.47
N LEU A 12 -5.27 3.89 9.72
CA LEU A 12 -5.55 3.80 8.29
C LEU A 12 -6.66 2.77 8.03
N ASP A 13 -7.65 3.14 7.23
CA ASP A 13 -8.85 2.33 6.97
C ASP A 13 -8.52 0.89 6.57
N TYR A 14 -7.51 0.69 5.70
CA TYR A 14 -7.11 -0.65 5.27
C TYR A 14 -6.47 -1.47 6.39
N GLN A 15 -5.77 -0.83 7.35
CA GLN A 15 -5.22 -1.48 8.53
C GLN A 15 -6.31 -1.84 9.51
N LYS A 16 -7.24 -0.91 9.75
CA LYS A 16 -8.44 -1.16 10.57
C LYS A 16 -9.25 -2.31 10.00
N LYS A 17 -9.50 -2.32 8.70
CA LYS A 17 -10.21 -3.40 8.02
C LYS A 17 -9.52 -4.76 8.18
N ALA A 18 -8.18 -4.80 8.14
CA ALA A 18 -7.42 -6.02 8.39
C ALA A 18 -7.56 -6.51 9.85
N ILE A 19 -7.52 -5.59 10.82
CA ILE A 19 -7.70 -5.88 12.25
C ILE A 19 -9.12 -6.38 12.50
N ASP A 20 -10.14 -5.65 12.06
CA ASP A 20 -11.55 -5.99 12.20
C ASP A 20 -11.87 -7.37 11.59
N SER A 21 -11.20 -7.72 10.49
CA SER A 21 -11.35 -9.05 9.87
C SER A 21 -10.95 -10.18 10.81
N VAL A 22 -9.91 -9.98 11.61
CA VAL A 22 -9.51 -10.96 12.63
C VAL A 22 -10.48 -10.95 13.81
N ILE A 23 -10.87 -9.78 14.27
CA ILE A 23 -11.78 -9.66 15.42
C ILE A 23 -13.15 -10.30 15.11
N LYS A 24 -13.74 -9.95 13.97
CA LYS A 24 -15.04 -10.49 13.53
C LYS A 24 -15.03 -12.01 13.32
N LEU A 25 -13.86 -12.59 13.01
CA LEU A 25 -13.71 -14.04 12.89
C LEU A 25 -14.09 -14.78 14.16
N PHE A 26 -13.88 -14.17 15.31
CA PHE A 26 -14.14 -14.77 16.62
C PHE A 26 -15.46 -14.31 17.26
N ASN A 27 -16.36 -13.70 16.51
CA ASN A 27 -17.69 -13.37 16.99
C ASN A 27 -18.39 -14.60 17.56
N GLY A 28 -18.93 -14.49 18.77
CA GLY A 28 -19.50 -15.62 19.50
C GLY A 28 -18.46 -16.52 20.21
N PHE A 29 -17.22 -16.05 20.32
CA PHE A 29 -16.21 -16.69 21.14
C PHE A 29 -16.66 -16.68 22.60
N GLU A 30 -16.95 -17.86 23.16
CA GLU A 30 -17.33 -17.96 24.56
C GLU A 30 -16.13 -17.67 25.46
N LYS A 31 -16.14 -16.51 26.11
CA LYS A 31 -15.19 -16.19 27.19
C LYS A 31 -15.32 -17.29 28.24
N GLY A 32 -14.24 -17.97 28.59
CA GLY A 32 -14.26 -18.99 29.60
C GLY A 32 -14.95 -18.45 30.86
N LYS A 33 -16.07 -19.02 31.25
CA LYS A 33 -16.84 -18.61 32.45
C LYS A 33 -15.88 -18.56 33.64
N LYS A 34 -15.76 -17.42 34.31
CA LYS A 34 -15.37 -17.38 35.72
C LYS A 34 -16.32 -18.34 36.39
N GLY A 35 -15.80 -19.42 37.00
CA GLY A 35 -16.62 -20.40 37.65
C GLY A 35 -17.59 -19.67 38.58
N MET A 36 -18.87 -20.05 38.55
CA MET A 36 -19.98 -19.44 39.30
C MET A 36 -19.83 -19.58 40.82
N TYR A 37 -18.83 -20.28 41.27
CA TYR A 37 -18.30 -20.26 42.62
C TYR A 37 -17.00 -19.50 42.60
N GLY A 38 -17.01 -18.34 43.25
CA GLY A 38 -15.78 -17.53 43.36
C GLY A 38 -14.62 -18.41 43.71
N GLU A 39 -13.54 -18.25 42.96
CA GLU A 39 -12.24 -18.86 43.27
C GLU A 39 -11.70 -18.29 44.60
N THR A 40 -12.48 -18.44 45.64
CA THR A 40 -12.04 -18.28 47.00
C THR A 40 -11.52 -19.64 47.45
N TYR A 41 -10.20 -19.71 47.58
CA TYR A 41 -9.48 -20.81 48.24
C TYR A 41 -9.40 -22.17 47.51
N ARG A 42 -8.61 -22.24 46.41
CA ARG A 42 -7.64 -23.33 46.32
C ARG A 42 -6.24 -22.74 46.22
N LYS A 43 -5.71 -22.44 47.38
CA LYS A 43 -4.29 -22.53 47.63
C LYS A 43 -3.92 -24.00 47.59
N VAL A 44 -3.80 -24.56 46.41
CA VAL A 44 -3.15 -25.87 46.25
C VAL A 44 -2.34 -25.80 44.98
N SER A 45 -1.08 -25.84 45.20
CA SER A 45 0.01 -26.19 44.29
C SER A 45 0.06 -25.33 43.03
N LEU A 46 1.12 -24.47 43.10
CA LEU A 46 2.18 -24.74 42.20
C LEU A 46 1.69 -24.87 40.77
N ILE A 47 1.42 -23.65 40.19
CA ILE A 47 1.63 -23.44 38.76
C ILE A 47 0.68 -24.27 37.88
N GLU A 48 -0.63 -24.06 37.97
CA GLU A 48 -1.44 -24.22 36.77
C GLU A 48 -1.18 -23.02 35.87
N PRO A 49 -0.62 -23.21 34.66
CA PRO A 49 -0.35 -22.11 33.75
C PRO A 49 -1.65 -21.39 33.41
N THR A 50 -1.65 -20.07 33.49
CA THR A 50 -2.77 -19.25 33.05
C THR A 50 -2.92 -19.38 31.54
N ARG A 51 -3.93 -20.12 31.11
CA ARG A 51 -4.18 -20.41 29.70
C ARG A 51 -5.21 -19.47 29.10
N ASN A 52 -5.18 -19.29 27.79
CA ASN A 52 -6.28 -18.69 27.06
C ASN A 52 -7.54 -19.52 27.25
N LYS A 53 -8.56 -18.91 27.89
CA LYS A 53 -9.83 -19.55 28.21
C LYS A 53 -10.85 -19.20 27.14
N GLY A 54 -11.71 -20.12 26.84
CA GLY A 54 -12.81 -19.95 25.89
C GLY A 54 -12.70 -20.85 24.68
N ASN A 55 -13.74 -20.90 23.91
CA ASN A 55 -13.86 -21.70 22.72
C ASN A 55 -14.87 -21.10 21.75
N ILE A 56 -14.71 -21.42 20.46
CA ILE A 56 -15.71 -21.17 19.42
C ILE A 56 -15.94 -22.48 18.69
N THR A 57 -17.19 -22.79 18.37
CA THR A 57 -17.49 -24.00 17.60
C THR A 57 -16.99 -23.86 16.17
N GLU A 58 -16.58 -24.97 15.55
CA GLU A 58 -16.11 -24.96 14.17
C GLU A 58 -17.19 -24.45 13.19
N SER A 59 -18.46 -24.76 13.46
CA SER A 59 -19.56 -24.26 12.63
C SER A 59 -19.75 -22.73 12.74
N SER A 60 -19.61 -22.16 13.95
CA SER A 60 -19.65 -20.70 14.13
C SER A 60 -18.44 -20.02 13.51
N LEU A 61 -17.26 -20.61 13.69
CA LEU A 61 -16.03 -20.10 13.11
C LEU A 61 -16.07 -20.11 11.57
N LEU A 62 -16.62 -21.18 10.96
CA LEU A 62 -16.80 -21.24 9.50
C LEU A 62 -17.78 -20.19 9.00
N LYS A 63 -18.92 -19.99 9.69
CA LYS A 63 -19.86 -18.91 9.33
C LYS A 63 -19.23 -17.52 9.44
N ASN A 64 -18.48 -17.26 10.47
CA ASN A 64 -17.77 -16.00 10.64
C ASN A 64 -16.70 -15.82 9.56
N LEU A 65 -15.94 -16.88 9.25
CA LEU A 65 -14.97 -16.89 8.15
C LEU A 65 -15.62 -16.47 6.83
N GLN A 66 -16.73 -17.14 6.47
CA GLN A 66 -17.47 -16.86 5.26
C GLN A 66 -17.97 -15.41 5.21
N LYS A 67 -18.50 -14.89 6.33
CA LYS A 67 -18.93 -13.50 6.44
C LYS A 67 -17.77 -12.52 6.24
N VAL A 68 -16.65 -12.74 6.90
CA VAL A 68 -15.45 -11.90 6.78
C VAL A 68 -14.87 -11.95 5.37
N GLN A 69 -14.84 -13.13 4.74
CA GLN A 69 -14.40 -13.28 3.37
C GLN A 69 -15.27 -12.47 2.41
N LEU A 70 -16.60 -12.55 2.55
CA LEU A 70 -17.53 -11.75 1.74
C LEU A 70 -17.32 -10.23 1.92
N GLU A 71 -17.20 -9.76 3.17
CA GLU A 71 -16.95 -8.35 3.47
C GLU A 71 -15.63 -7.83 2.87
N ASN A 72 -14.65 -8.72 2.68
CA ASN A 72 -13.34 -8.41 2.10
C ASN A 72 -13.25 -8.71 0.60
N GLY A 73 -14.37 -9.05 -0.06
CA GLY A 73 -14.37 -9.37 -1.49
C GLY A 73 -13.61 -10.65 -1.82
N LEU A 74 -13.53 -11.58 -0.87
CA LEU A 74 -12.93 -12.89 -1.04
C LEU A 74 -14.01 -13.94 -1.21
N PHE A 75 -13.70 -15.01 -1.96
CA PHE A 75 -14.61 -16.14 -2.03
C PHE A 75 -14.66 -16.90 -0.72
N THR A 76 -15.83 -17.41 -0.40
CA THR A 76 -16.06 -18.16 0.82
C THR A 76 -15.47 -19.55 0.75
N ASP A 77 -14.80 -19.96 1.81
CA ASP A 77 -14.36 -21.33 2.00
C ASP A 77 -15.56 -22.22 2.43
N ASN A 78 -15.65 -23.45 1.91
CA ASN A 78 -16.70 -24.37 2.28
C ASN A 78 -16.37 -25.18 3.55
N GLU A 79 -15.10 -25.23 3.92
CA GLU A 79 -14.59 -25.95 5.10
C GLU A 79 -13.40 -25.22 5.70
N LEU A 80 -13.16 -25.44 6.98
CA LEU A 80 -11.99 -24.88 7.69
C LEU A 80 -10.73 -25.71 7.41
N ILE A 81 -9.68 -25.06 6.98
CA ILE A 81 -8.34 -25.67 6.87
C ILE A 81 -7.60 -25.48 8.21
N GLY A 82 -8.02 -26.27 9.21
CA GLY A 82 -7.51 -26.15 10.57
C GLY A 82 -7.81 -24.77 11.19
N LYS A 83 -7.05 -24.39 12.22
CA LYS A 83 -7.20 -23.09 12.91
C LYS A 83 -6.12 -22.09 12.50
N ASN A 84 -5.80 -22.07 11.21
CA ASN A 84 -4.84 -21.16 10.60
C ASN A 84 -5.57 -20.14 9.73
N PHE A 85 -5.22 -18.86 9.86
CA PHE A 85 -5.83 -17.77 9.10
C PHE A 85 -4.77 -16.92 8.43
N THR A 86 -4.98 -16.60 7.16
CA THR A 86 -4.04 -15.85 6.32
C THR A 86 -4.50 -14.40 6.17
N ILE A 87 -3.59 -13.49 6.50
CA ILE A 87 -3.72 -12.05 6.30
C ILE A 87 -2.62 -11.63 5.32
N GLU A 88 -3.01 -11.33 4.09
CA GLU A 88 -2.08 -10.89 3.05
C GLU A 88 -2.03 -9.37 3.01
N MET A 89 -0.85 -8.82 3.22
CA MET A 89 -0.61 -7.38 3.18
C MET A 89 0.73 -7.09 2.52
N GLU A 90 0.75 -6.16 1.57
CA GLU A 90 1.96 -5.79 0.85
C GLU A 90 3.06 -5.27 1.78
N THR A 91 4.32 -5.40 1.35
CA THR A 91 5.47 -4.89 2.08
C THR A 91 5.37 -3.36 2.22
N GLY A 92 5.66 -2.84 3.41
CA GLY A 92 5.59 -1.39 3.65
C GLY A 92 4.22 -0.88 4.11
N THR A 93 3.16 -1.69 4.09
CA THR A 93 1.80 -1.29 4.50
C THR A 93 1.53 -1.38 6.01
N GLY A 94 2.52 -1.71 6.83
CA GLY A 94 2.41 -1.70 8.29
C GLY A 94 1.94 -3.00 8.93
N LYS A 95 2.28 -4.18 8.38
CA LYS A 95 1.96 -5.50 8.96
C LYS A 95 2.21 -5.58 10.47
N THR A 96 3.36 -5.10 10.93
CA THR A 96 3.75 -5.14 12.35
C THR A 96 2.77 -4.37 13.22
N TYR A 97 2.35 -3.19 12.80
CA TYR A 97 1.32 -2.40 13.47
C TYR A 97 0.00 -3.17 13.55
N VAL A 98 -0.44 -3.75 12.42
CA VAL A 98 -1.71 -4.47 12.33
C VAL A 98 -1.75 -5.66 13.30
N TYR A 99 -0.71 -6.51 13.33
CA TYR A 99 -0.78 -7.65 14.24
C TYR A 99 -0.60 -7.25 15.72
N LEU A 100 0.18 -6.21 16.04
CA LEU A 100 0.29 -5.72 17.42
C LEU A 100 -1.04 -5.14 17.90
N ARG A 101 -1.71 -4.34 17.06
CA ARG A 101 -3.04 -3.82 17.36
C ARG A 101 -4.07 -4.96 17.47
N THR A 102 -4.01 -5.96 16.59
CA THR A 102 -4.87 -7.15 16.66
C THR A 102 -4.74 -7.88 18.00
N ILE A 103 -3.53 -7.99 18.56
CA ILE A 103 -3.33 -8.56 19.90
C ILE A 103 -4.09 -7.78 20.96
N LEU A 104 -3.98 -6.44 20.94
CA LEU A 104 -4.64 -5.58 21.92
C LEU A 104 -6.16 -5.67 21.83
N GLU A 105 -6.69 -5.68 20.60
CA GLU A 105 -8.12 -5.83 20.36
C GLU A 105 -8.64 -7.23 20.80
N LEU A 106 -7.92 -8.32 20.49
CA LEU A 106 -8.25 -9.67 20.95
C LEU A 106 -8.22 -9.78 22.49
N TYR A 107 -7.30 -9.08 23.13
CA TYR A 107 -7.22 -9.00 24.58
C TYR A 107 -8.44 -8.27 25.17
N LYS A 108 -8.79 -7.10 24.62
CA LYS A 108 -9.92 -6.31 25.08
C LYS A 108 -11.25 -7.02 24.83
N GLU A 109 -11.48 -7.46 23.60
CA GLU A 109 -12.76 -8.00 23.16
C GLU A 109 -13.03 -9.39 23.74
N TYR A 110 -12.04 -10.27 23.72
CA TYR A 110 -12.21 -11.68 24.10
C TYR A 110 -11.49 -12.09 25.38
N GLY A 111 -10.72 -11.20 25.99
CA GLY A 111 -9.93 -11.51 27.19
C GLY A 111 -8.81 -12.52 26.94
N LEU A 112 -8.33 -12.61 25.68
CA LEU A 112 -7.23 -13.50 25.31
C LEU A 112 -5.91 -12.88 25.73
N LYS A 113 -5.08 -13.62 26.46
CA LYS A 113 -3.93 -13.06 27.20
C LYS A 113 -2.58 -13.58 26.74
N LYS A 114 -2.49 -14.73 26.10
CA LYS A 114 -1.23 -15.44 25.80
C LYS A 114 -0.95 -15.43 24.31
N PHE A 115 0.02 -14.64 23.90
CA PHE A 115 0.41 -14.45 22.49
C PHE A 115 1.89 -14.78 22.27
N MET A 116 2.19 -15.40 21.14
CA MET A 116 3.55 -15.65 20.67
C MET A 116 3.70 -15.10 19.25
N ILE A 117 4.64 -14.19 19.07
CA ILE A 117 5.04 -13.71 17.75
C ILE A 117 6.29 -14.48 17.32
N VAL A 118 6.12 -15.30 16.28
CA VAL A 118 7.19 -16.15 15.74
C VAL A 118 7.73 -15.54 14.46
N VAL A 119 9.01 -15.26 14.46
CA VAL A 119 9.74 -14.64 13.34
C VAL A 119 10.81 -15.56 12.78
N PRO A 120 11.19 -15.43 11.48
CA PRO A 120 12.14 -16.32 10.83
C PRO A 120 13.61 -16.04 11.19
N SER A 121 13.95 -14.82 11.61
CA SER A 121 15.33 -14.41 11.79
C SER A 121 15.52 -13.38 12.91
N VAL A 122 16.74 -13.28 13.43
CA VAL A 122 17.10 -12.32 14.48
C VAL A 122 16.92 -10.85 14.05
N PRO A 123 17.26 -10.43 12.81
CA PRO A 123 16.99 -9.07 12.38
C PRO A 123 15.51 -8.69 12.41
N ILE A 124 14.61 -9.60 12.00
CA ILE A 124 13.16 -9.37 12.08
C ILE A 124 12.72 -9.28 13.55
N LEU A 125 13.26 -10.12 14.43
CA LEU A 125 12.99 -10.06 15.87
C LEU A 125 13.36 -8.70 16.45
N LYS A 126 14.55 -8.16 16.12
CA LYS A 126 14.96 -6.82 16.53
C LYS A 126 14.04 -5.73 15.97
N GLY A 127 13.60 -5.89 14.71
CA GLY A 127 12.64 -5.00 14.07
C GLY A 127 11.29 -4.96 14.80
N VAL A 128 10.74 -6.12 15.17
CA VAL A 128 9.50 -6.22 15.95
C VAL A 128 9.65 -5.57 17.33
N LYS A 129 10.76 -5.88 18.04
CA LYS A 129 11.04 -5.25 19.33
C LYS A 129 11.06 -3.72 19.24
N LYS A 130 11.77 -3.18 18.25
CA LYS A 130 11.83 -1.73 18.03
C LYS A 130 10.45 -1.14 17.69
N SER A 131 9.64 -1.85 16.89
CA SER A 131 8.27 -1.42 16.58
C SER A 131 7.40 -1.37 17.83
N ILE A 132 7.53 -2.33 18.75
CA ILE A 132 6.84 -2.31 20.06
C ILE A 132 7.24 -1.06 20.87
N GLU A 133 8.53 -0.73 20.90
CA GLU A 133 9.03 0.45 21.61
C GLU A 133 8.54 1.76 20.97
N GLN A 134 8.52 1.86 19.64
CA GLN A 134 8.05 3.03 18.89
C GLN A 134 6.55 3.25 19.01
N LEU A 135 5.75 2.17 19.08
CA LEU A 135 4.29 2.22 19.17
C LEU A 135 3.78 2.41 20.61
N LYS A 136 4.67 2.46 21.60
CA LYS A 136 4.32 2.57 23.01
C LYS A 136 3.36 3.73 23.29
N GLU A 137 3.77 4.95 22.94
CA GLU A 137 2.98 6.16 23.23
C GLU A 137 1.66 6.16 22.44
N HIS A 138 1.70 5.72 21.18
CA HIS A 138 0.51 5.61 20.35
C HIS A 138 -0.52 4.62 20.95
N PHE A 139 -0.10 3.42 21.35
CA PHE A 139 -1.03 2.46 21.98
C PHE A 139 -1.47 2.87 23.38
N LEU A 140 -0.63 3.61 24.10
CA LEU A 140 -1.04 4.20 25.39
C LEU A 140 -2.14 5.24 25.18
N GLU A 141 -2.06 6.05 24.12
CA GLU A 141 -3.04 7.08 23.79
C GLU A 141 -4.36 6.47 23.31
N ILE A 142 -4.34 5.56 22.33
CA ILE A 142 -5.56 5.02 21.69
C ILE A 142 -6.17 3.84 22.45
N GLU A 143 -5.36 3.07 23.20
CA GLU A 143 -5.78 1.84 23.86
C GLU A 143 -5.71 1.91 25.40
N GLY A 144 -5.03 2.91 25.94
CA GLY A 144 -4.72 2.99 27.36
C GLY A 144 -3.73 1.91 27.82
N ILE A 145 -3.02 1.23 26.88
CA ILE A 145 -2.14 0.09 27.16
C ILE A 145 -0.70 0.41 26.76
N ASP A 146 0.19 0.39 27.75
CA ASP A 146 1.64 0.40 27.49
C ASP A 146 2.08 -1.02 27.10
N ILE A 147 2.10 -1.28 25.78
CA ILE A 147 2.41 -2.62 25.22
C ILE A 147 3.80 -3.12 25.63
N THR A 148 4.74 -2.21 25.95
CA THR A 148 6.11 -2.59 26.35
C THR A 148 6.15 -3.33 27.67
N LYS A 149 5.19 -3.10 28.56
CA LYS A 149 5.09 -3.77 29.85
C LYS A 149 4.64 -5.23 29.74
N TYR A 150 3.97 -5.57 28.66
CA TYR A 150 3.37 -6.88 28.42
C TYR A 150 4.15 -7.71 27.38
N SER A 151 5.19 -7.11 26.77
CA SER A 151 5.97 -7.75 25.72
C SER A 151 7.39 -8.04 26.18
N PHE A 152 7.90 -9.20 25.81
CA PHE A 152 9.29 -9.59 26.06
C PHE A 152 9.81 -10.49 24.95
N THR A 153 11.13 -10.53 24.83
CA THR A 153 11.82 -11.36 23.83
C THR A 153 12.33 -12.62 24.48
N TYR A 154 12.14 -13.76 23.81
CA TYR A 154 12.71 -15.03 24.26
C TYR A 154 14.24 -14.94 24.30
N ASP A 155 14.81 -15.39 25.40
CA ASP A 155 16.25 -15.50 25.63
C ASP A 155 16.55 -16.89 26.20
N SER A 156 17.36 -17.68 25.50
CA SER A 156 17.73 -19.06 25.93
C SER A 156 18.45 -19.08 27.26
N ASP A 157 19.12 -18.01 27.66
CA ASP A 157 19.85 -17.90 28.90
C ASP A 157 18.98 -17.43 30.07
N LYS A 158 17.74 -17.01 29.80
CA LYS A 158 16.79 -16.48 30.78
C LYS A 158 15.45 -17.21 30.74
N LEU A 159 15.47 -18.57 30.76
CA LEU A 159 14.25 -19.38 30.72
C LEU A 159 13.26 -19.07 31.85
N ASN A 160 13.74 -18.68 33.04
CA ASN A 160 12.89 -18.27 34.15
C ASN A 160 12.06 -17.01 33.80
N ALA A 161 12.65 -16.05 33.07
CA ALA A 161 11.93 -14.86 32.64
C ALA A 161 10.77 -15.19 31.68
N MET A 162 10.95 -16.20 30.83
CA MET A 162 9.90 -16.73 29.97
C MET A 162 8.80 -17.43 30.77
N SER A 163 9.16 -18.24 31.77
CA SER A 163 8.19 -18.87 32.65
C SER A 163 7.32 -17.85 33.37
N TYR A 164 7.94 -16.85 34.01
CA TYR A 164 7.20 -15.79 34.68
C TYR A 164 6.39 -14.92 33.71
N GLY A 165 7.01 -14.50 32.60
CA GLY A 165 6.40 -13.57 31.65
C GLY A 165 5.23 -14.16 30.86
N LEU A 166 5.35 -15.41 30.38
CA LEU A 166 4.36 -16.03 29.53
C LEU A 166 3.40 -16.98 30.28
N ILE A 167 3.93 -17.78 31.19
CA ILE A 167 3.20 -18.90 31.77
C ILE A 167 2.52 -18.52 33.08
N GLU A 168 3.24 -17.93 34.02
CA GLU A 168 2.78 -17.68 35.38
C GLU A 168 2.02 -16.35 35.53
N ASN A 169 2.28 -15.38 34.66
CA ASN A 169 1.60 -14.09 34.65
C ASN A 169 0.12 -14.27 34.29
N ASP A 170 -0.79 -13.70 35.07
CA ASP A 170 -2.24 -13.72 34.79
C ASP A 170 -2.72 -12.54 33.93
N ASP A 171 -1.81 -11.72 33.44
CA ASP A 171 -2.10 -10.57 32.58
C ASP A 171 -1.74 -10.85 31.12
N LEU A 172 -1.99 -9.85 30.26
CA LEU A 172 -1.55 -9.88 28.87
C LEU A 172 -0.06 -10.22 28.79
N SER A 173 0.33 -11.14 27.92
CA SER A 173 1.70 -11.57 27.75
C SER A 173 1.99 -11.82 26.28
N ILE A 174 2.96 -11.11 25.74
CA ILE A 174 3.37 -11.15 24.33
C ILE A 174 4.84 -11.59 24.27
N CYS A 175 5.09 -12.81 23.85
CA CYS A 175 6.42 -13.34 23.67
C CYS A 175 6.86 -13.24 22.21
N VAL A 176 7.95 -12.53 21.95
CA VAL A 176 8.56 -12.45 20.61
C VAL A 176 9.72 -13.43 20.55
N MET A 177 9.71 -14.37 19.59
CA MET A 177 10.76 -15.38 19.49
C MET A 177 11.09 -15.74 18.06
N ASN A 178 12.36 -16.13 17.87
CA ASN A 178 12.82 -16.70 16.61
C ASN A 178 12.45 -18.19 16.54
N VAL A 179 12.06 -18.67 15.38
CA VAL A 179 11.71 -20.07 15.15
C VAL A 179 12.86 -21.04 15.49
N GLN A 180 14.08 -20.64 15.35
CA GLN A 180 15.27 -21.46 15.69
C GLN A 180 15.38 -21.76 17.19
N ALA A 181 14.70 -20.98 18.03
CA ALA A 181 14.68 -21.20 19.47
C ALA A 181 14.01 -22.53 19.89
N PHE A 182 13.16 -23.11 19.02
CA PHE A 182 12.34 -24.27 19.37
C PHE A 182 12.16 -25.31 18.26
N ASN A 183 12.72 -25.12 17.07
CA ASN A 183 12.49 -26.01 15.91
C ASN A 183 13.26 -27.33 15.93
N LYS A 184 14.15 -27.51 16.92
CA LYS A 184 14.92 -28.74 17.13
C LYS A 184 14.69 -29.26 18.54
N ASP A 185 14.67 -30.59 18.73
CA ASP A 185 14.52 -31.21 20.06
C ASP A 185 15.72 -30.95 20.98
N THR A 186 16.85 -30.54 20.41
CA THR A 186 18.08 -30.21 21.17
C THR A 186 18.04 -28.82 21.79
N THR A 187 17.04 -27.98 21.48
CA THR A 187 16.94 -26.60 22.01
C THR A 187 16.64 -26.61 23.52
N ARG A 188 17.14 -25.60 24.26
CA ARG A 188 17.02 -25.51 25.71
C ARG A 188 15.54 -25.52 26.19
N ILE A 189 14.64 -24.91 25.47
CA ILE A 189 13.21 -24.83 25.80
C ILE A 189 12.52 -26.19 25.78
N ARG A 190 13.07 -27.17 25.05
CA ARG A 190 12.57 -28.54 24.92
C ARG A 190 13.27 -29.55 25.88
N LYS A 191 14.29 -29.11 26.59
CA LYS A 191 15.02 -29.96 27.55
C LYS A 191 14.41 -29.83 28.93
N GLU A 192 14.55 -30.88 29.73
CA GLU A 192 14.24 -30.84 31.15
C GLU A 192 15.14 -29.85 31.89
N ASP A 193 14.54 -29.02 32.73
CA ASP A 193 15.26 -28.17 33.67
C ASP A 193 15.72 -28.93 34.93
N GLU A 194 16.34 -28.25 35.87
CA GLU A 194 16.81 -28.83 37.14
C GLU A 194 15.67 -29.45 37.98
N HIS A 195 14.42 -29.06 37.71
CA HIS A 195 13.23 -29.54 38.38
C HIS A 195 12.46 -30.59 37.54
N LYS A 196 13.07 -31.16 36.50
CA LYS A 196 12.47 -32.12 35.56
C LYS A 196 11.24 -31.57 34.82
N ARG A 197 11.15 -30.27 34.67
CA ARG A 197 10.09 -29.57 33.96
C ARG A 197 10.57 -29.27 32.53
N ILE A 198 9.71 -29.50 31.55
CA ILE A 198 9.94 -29.13 30.15
C ILE A 198 9.09 -27.92 29.83
N LEU A 199 9.71 -26.76 29.67
CA LEU A 199 9.05 -25.48 29.44
C LEU A 199 8.17 -25.52 28.17
N TRP A 200 8.53 -26.30 27.17
CA TRP A 200 7.74 -26.49 25.95
C TRP A 200 6.33 -27.05 26.23
N ASN A 201 6.21 -27.99 27.16
CA ASN A 201 4.93 -28.57 27.57
C ASN A 201 4.03 -27.56 28.30
N ASP A 202 4.63 -26.67 29.07
CA ASP A 202 3.90 -25.62 29.76
C ASP A 202 3.39 -24.56 28.77
N ILE A 203 4.18 -24.25 27.73
CA ILE A 203 3.74 -23.37 26.66
C ILE A 203 2.57 -24.00 25.88
N LYS A 204 2.60 -25.30 25.62
CA LYS A 204 1.46 -26.01 25.03
C LYS A 204 0.22 -25.88 25.92
N ALA A 205 0.37 -26.03 27.24
CA ALA A 205 -0.75 -25.99 28.19
C ALA A 205 -1.46 -24.63 28.27
N ILE A 206 -0.77 -23.51 28.00
CA ILE A 206 -1.37 -22.18 27.98
C ILE A 206 -2.21 -21.90 26.73
N ARG A 207 -2.17 -22.76 25.70
CA ARG A 207 -2.86 -22.61 24.43
C ARG A 207 -2.61 -21.22 23.79
N PRO A 208 -1.37 -20.90 23.40
CA PRO A 208 -1.06 -19.57 22.91
C PRO A 208 -1.77 -19.29 21.58
N ILE A 209 -2.00 -18.01 21.31
CA ILE A 209 -2.30 -17.55 19.96
C ILE A 209 -0.95 -17.27 19.30
N ILE A 210 -0.70 -17.90 18.16
CA ILE A 210 0.58 -17.74 17.46
C ILE A 210 0.39 -16.80 16.27
N ILE A 211 1.19 -15.75 16.22
CA ILE A 211 1.31 -14.85 15.09
C ILE A 211 2.61 -15.22 14.36
N ILE A 212 2.51 -15.54 13.08
CA ILE A 212 3.67 -15.85 12.25
C ILE A 212 3.89 -14.70 11.28
N ASP A 213 5.02 -14.05 11.40
CA ASP A 213 5.48 -13.06 10.44
C ASP A 213 6.34 -13.73 9.36
N GLU A 214 6.06 -13.46 8.09
CA GLU A 214 6.73 -14.05 6.91
C GLU A 214 6.74 -15.61 6.89
N PRO A 215 5.55 -16.27 6.95
CA PRO A 215 5.42 -17.73 7.08
C PRO A 215 6.06 -18.53 5.93
N GLN A 216 6.18 -17.95 4.72
CA GLN A 216 6.81 -18.63 3.57
C GLN A 216 8.27 -19.03 3.82
N LYS A 217 8.93 -18.42 4.78
CA LYS A 217 10.32 -18.79 5.20
C LYS A 217 10.38 -20.04 6.06
N PHE A 218 9.26 -20.40 6.68
CA PHE A 218 9.13 -21.64 7.47
C PHE A 218 8.64 -22.82 6.63
N GLU A 219 8.03 -22.56 5.46
CA GLU A 219 7.44 -23.58 4.62
C GLU A 219 8.55 -24.31 3.84
N GLY A 220 8.71 -25.61 4.10
CA GLY A 220 9.65 -26.48 3.39
C GLY A 220 9.26 -26.71 1.92
N GLN A 221 10.04 -27.53 1.21
CA GLN A 221 9.73 -27.93 -0.16
C GLN A 221 8.44 -28.77 -0.23
N LYS A 222 7.72 -28.69 -1.36
CA LYS A 222 6.31 -29.06 -1.64
C LYS A 222 5.73 -30.35 -1.03
N LYS A 223 6.50 -31.27 -0.49
CA LYS A 223 6.01 -32.59 -0.01
C LYS A 223 6.17 -32.90 1.47
N LYS A 224 6.92 -32.10 2.26
CA LYS A 224 7.15 -32.36 3.68
C LYS A 224 7.05 -31.06 4.49
N LYS A 225 6.27 -31.08 5.60
CA LYS A 225 6.26 -29.96 6.55
C LYS A 225 7.68 -29.77 7.10
N SER A 226 8.11 -28.52 7.21
CA SER A 226 9.38 -28.20 7.88
C SER A 226 9.33 -28.53 9.37
N SER A 227 10.49 -28.73 9.99
CA SER A 227 10.60 -28.94 11.44
C SER A 227 9.99 -27.75 12.24
N SER A 228 10.13 -26.54 11.70
CA SER A 228 9.56 -25.32 12.30
C SER A 228 8.03 -25.35 12.37
N LEU A 229 7.36 -25.75 11.27
CA LEU A 229 5.90 -25.87 11.25
C LEU A 229 5.40 -27.04 12.09
N GLN A 230 6.16 -28.15 12.14
CA GLN A 230 5.84 -29.28 13.02
C GLN A 230 5.88 -28.85 14.48
N ALA A 231 6.92 -28.12 14.89
CA ALA A 231 7.05 -27.61 16.24
C ALA A 231 5.92 -26.64 16.63
N ILE A 232 5.46 -25.78 15.71
CA ILE A 232 4.31 -24.89 15.93
C ILE A 232 3.02 -25.70 16.12
N ASP A 233 2.79 -26.73 15.30
CA ASP A 233 1.63 -27.60 15.40
C ASP A 233 1.61 -28.40 16.74
N GLU A 234 2.78 -28.83 17.24
CA GLU A 234 2.93 -29.53 18.53
C GLU A 234 2.48 -28.68 19.74
N LEU A 235 2.53 -27.35 19.64
CA LEU A 235 2.03 -26.45 20.69
C LEU A 235 0.52 -26.45 20.80
N GLU A 236 -0.21 -27.04 19.86
CA GLU A 236 -1.68 -27.03 19.80
C GLU A 236 -2.26 -25.63 20.07
N PRO A 237 -1.84 -24.59 19.33
CA PRO A 237 -2.24 -23.22 19.59
C PRO A 237 -3.76 -23.07 19.49
N LEU A 238 -4.30 -22.05 20.17
CA LEU A 238 -5.72 -21.74 20.07
C LEU A 238 -6.09 -21.41 18.62
N PHE A 239 -5.29 -20.52 17.98
CA PHE A 239 -5.25 -20.32 16.51
C PHE A 239 -3.92 -19.73 16.08
N ILE A 240 -3.71 -19.73 14.77
CA ILE A 240 -2.51 -19.20 14.12
C ILE A 240 -2.91 -18.11 13.12
N LEU A 241 -2.36 -16.92 13.28
CA LEU A 241 -2.53 -15.79 12.36
C LEU A 241 -1.24 -15.63 11.54
N ARG A 242 -1.36 -15.67 10.22
CA ARG A 242 -0.23 -15.65 9.28
C ARG A 242 -0.20 -14.33 8.51
N TYR A 243 0.81 -13.51 8.74
CA TYR A 243 0.98 -12.21 8.09
C TYR A 243 2.13 -12.25 7.08
N SER A 244 1.86 -11.96 5.83
CA SER A 244 2.88 -11.82 4.78
C SER A 244 2.35 -11.05 3.57
N ALA A 245 3.27 -10.53 2.74
CA ALA A 245 2.98 -10.07 1.38
C ALA A 245 2.99 -11.20 0.35
N THR A 246 3.60 -12.36 0.70
CA THR A 246 3.81 -13.47 -0.24
C THR A 246 3.64 -14.80 0.47
N HIS A 247 2.44 -15.35 0.41
CA HIS A 247 2.16 -16.66 0.97
C HIS A 247 2.45 -17.77 -0.07
N LYS A 248 3.17 -18.83 0.32
CA LYS A 248 3.30 -20.03 -0.51
C LYS A 248 2.04 -20.89 -0.49
N LYS A 249 1.34 -20.88 0.64
CA LYS A 249 0.09 -21.58 0.87
C LYS A 249 -0.88 -20.70 1.63
N LEU A 250 -2.10 -20.60 1.15
CA LEU A 250 -3.19 -19.89 1.82
C LEU A 250 -3.95 -20.85 2.74
N TYR A 251 -4.34 -20.35 3.92
CA TYR A 251 -5.14 -21.04 4.91
C TYR A 251 -6.26 -20.10 5.35
N ASN A 252 -7.51 -20.43 5.04
CA ASN A 252 -8.66 -19.62 5.44
C ASN A 252 -8.38 -18.12 5.32
N GLN A 253 -8.14 -17.65 4.08
CA GLN A 253 -7.72 -16.26 3.84
C GLN A 253 -8.84 -15.30 4.28
N ILE A 254 -8.54 -14.37 5.18
CA ILE A 254 -9.52 -13.42 5.73
C ILE A 254 -9.33 -11.99 5.24
N TYR A 255 -8.13 -11.64 4.80
CA TYR A 255 -7.83 -10.30 4.29
C TYR A 255 -6.78 -10.35 3.18
N LYS A 256 -6.92 -9.49 2.17
CA LYS A 256 -5.97 -9.38 1.06
C LYS A 256 -5.77 -7.90 0.70
N LEU A 257 -4.52 -7.47 0.73
CA LEU A 257 -4.03 -6.20 0.19
C LEU A 257 -2.78 -6.52 -0.63
N ASP A 258 -2.98 -6.83 -1.90
CA ASP A 258 -1.89 -7.18 -2.81
C ASP A 258 -1.11 -5.96 -3.31
N SER A 259 -0.01 -6.22 -4.04
CA SER A 259 0.88 -5.17 -4.57
C SER A 259 0.15 -4.18 -5.50
N TYR A 260 -0.82 -4.67 -6.28
CA TYR A 260 -1.59 -3.81 -7.19
C TYR A 260 -2.55 -2.90 -6.43
N GLN A 261 -3.26 -3.43 -5.43
CA GLN A 261 -4.17 -2.63 -4.59
C GLN A 261 -3.38 -1.59 -3.78
N ALA A 262 -2.23 -1.98 -3.23
CA ALA A 262 -1.36 -1.05 -2.52
C ALA A 262 -0.84 0.08 -3.44
N TYR A 263 -0.43 -0.27 -4.65
CA TYR A 263 0.00 0.70 -5.66
C TYR A 263 -1.15 1.62 -6.10
N LYS A 264 -2.31 1.05 -6.45
CA LYS A 264 -3.49 1.80 -6.91
C LYS A 264 -4.01 2.78 -5.86
N ASN A 265 -3.92 2.41 -4.59
CA ASN A 265 -4.37 3.23 -3.46
C ASN A 265 -3.28 4.16 -2.92
N ASN A 266 -2.15 4.32 -3.63
CA ASN A 266 -1.02 5.15 -3.25
C ASN A 266 -0.49 4.88 -1.82
N LEU A 267 -0.52 3.62 -1.40
CA LEU A 267 -0.02 3.17 -0.09
C LEU A 267 1.48 2.86 -0.10
N VAL A 268 2.08 2.83 -1.27
CA VAL A 268 3.50 2.59 -1.52
C VAL A 268 4.03 3.54 -2.58
N LYS A 269 5.35 3.76 -2.60
CA LYS A 269 6.00 4.58 -3.64
C LYS A 269 5.84 3.95 -5.03
N LYS A 270 5.71 4.79 -6.04
CA LYS A 270 5.82 4.40 -7.45
C LYS A 270 7.26 4.00 -7.77
N ILE A 271 7.44 3.13 -8.77
CA ILE A 271 8.77 2.62 -9.14
C ILE A 271 9.20 3.26 -10.46
N GLN A 272 10.38 3.87 -10.43
CA GLN A 272 11.09 4.34 -11.62
C GLN A 272 12.38 3.54 -11.76
N VAL A 273 12.71 3.09 -12.97
CA VAL A 273 13.96 2.36 -13.25
C VAL A 273 14.84 3.17 -14.18
N LYS A 274 16.07 3.40 -13.75
CA LYS A 274 17.16 3.94 -14.57
C LYS A 274 18.14 2.85 -14.88
N THR A 275 18.53 2.75 -16.14
CA THR A 275 19.42 1.71 -16.63
C THR A 275 20.71 2.30 -17.19
N ILE A 276 21.76 1.54 -17.15
CA ILE A 276 23.06 1.97 -17.67
C ILE A 276 23.38 1.17 -18.92
N TYR A 277 23.33 1.89 -20.02
CA TYR A 277 23.89 1.41 -21.27
C TYR A 277 25.22 2.12 -21.48
N GLY A 278 26.22 1.35 -21.89
CA GLY A 278 27.40 1.98 -22.53
C GLY A 278 26.92 2.85 -23.66
N THR A 279 27.54 4.00 -23.86
CA THR A 279 27.30 4.86 -25.04
C THR A 279 27.72 4.10 -26.28
N ILE A 280 26.82 3.27 -26.80
CA ILE A 280 27.04 2.56 -28.05
C ILE A 280 26.88 3.60 -29.16
N PRO A 281 27.86 3.79 -30.02
CA PRO A 281 27.73 4.69 -31.15
C PRO A 281 26.47 4.35 -31.95
N LYS A 282 25.67 5.37 -32.31
CA LYS A 282 24.41 5.17 -33.04
C LYS A 282 24.59 4.54 -34.43
N ASP A 283 25.77 4.51 -34.95
CA ASP A 283 26.18 3.85 -36.19
C ASP A 283 26.72 2.42 -35.98
N PHE A 284 26.80 1.95 -34.72
CA PHE A 284 27.20 0.58 -34.42
C PHE A 284 26.00 -0.38 -34.60
N PRO A 285 26.20 -1.57 -35.22
CA PRO A 285 25.12 -2.57 -35.39
C PRO A 285 24.81 -3.31 -34.07
N TYR A 286 24.22 -2.58 -33.14
CA TYR A 286 23.81 -3.15 -31.86
C TYR A 286 22.61 -4.08 -32.04
N ILE A 287 22.74 -5.31 -31.55
CA ILE A 287 21.69 -6.30 -31.53
C ILE A 287 21.79 -7.03 -30.19
N ARG A 288 20.68 -7.10 -29.43
CA ARG A 288 20.57 -7.86 -28.21
C ARG A 288 19.45 -8.87 -28.33
N TYR A 289 19.71 -10.13 -27.94
CA TYR A 289 18.69 -11.16 -27.86
C TYR A 289 18.06 -11.13 -26.46
N ILE A 290 16.85 -10.57 -26.30
CA ILE A 290 16.21 -10.38 -25.00
C ILE A 290 15.63 -11.69 -24.48
N ARG A 291 14.74 -12.33 -25.26
CA ARG A 291 14.05 -13.57 -24.83
C ARG A 291 13.40 -14.28 -26.01
N PHE A 292 13.09 -15.56 -25.77
CA PHE A 292 12.20 -16.34 -26.61
C PHE A 292 10.76 -16.12 -26.17
N THR A 293 9.82 -15.87 -27.10
CA THR A 293 8.43 -15.47 -26.77
C THR A 293 7.41 -16.53 -27.09
N SER A 294 7.55 -17.30 -28.18
CA SER A 294 6.67 -18.41 -28.57
C SER A 294 7.37 -19.34 -29.55
N GLU A 295 6.72 -20.45 -29.95
CA GLU A 295 7.32 -21.55 -30.71
C GLU A 295 8.12 -21.15 -31.98
N LEU A 296 8.06 -19.92 -32.44
CA LEU A 296 8.81 -19.46 -33.62
C LEU A 296 9.27 -18.01 -33.50
N LYS A 297 9.04 -17.38 -32.34
CA LYS A 297 9.29 -15.94 -32.15
C LYS A 297 10.28 -15.67 -31.04
N ALA A 298 11.07 -14.64 -31.23
CA ALA A 298 11.96 -14.09 -30.22
C ALA A 298 11.83 -12.58 -30.15
N LYS A 299 12.23 -11.99 -29.01
CA LYS A 299 12.31 -10.55 -28.82
C LYS A 299 13.77 -10.13 -28.87
N ILE A 300 14.08 -9.18 -29.75
CA ILE A 300 15.41 -8.54 -29.85
C ILE A 300 15.29 -7.05 -29.62
N GLU A 301 16.40 -6.39 -29.27
CA GLU A 301 16.55 -4.94 -29.18
C GLU A 301 17.62 -4.49 -30.16
N ILE A 302 17.31 -3.46 -30.95
CA ILE A 302 18.18 -2.85 -31.93
C ILE A 302 18.01 -1.33 -31.93
N PHE A 303 18.94 -0.59 -32.50
CA PHE A 303 18.66 0.79 -32.88
C PHE A 303 17.59 0.85 -33.96
N SER A 304 16.64 1.76 -33.85
CA SER A 304 15.63 2.04 -34.87
C SER A 304 15.44 3.55 -35.01
N GLN A 305 15.25 4.00 -36.24
CA GLN A 305 14.97 5.39 -36.57
C GLN A 305 13.47 5.58 -36.73
N ASP A 306 12.91 6.60 -36.10
CA ASP A 306 11.52 7.00 -36.29
C ASP A 306 11.32 7.88 -37.55
N GLN A 307 10.06 8.24 -37.85
CA GLN A 307 9.74 9.09 -39.01
C GLN A 307 10.34 10.50 -38.90
N GLY A 308 10.79 10.93 -37.74
CA GLY A 308 11.46 12.20 -37.48
C GLY A 308 13.00 12.11 -37.58
N GLY A 309 13.56 10.96 -37.93
CA GLY A 309 15.01 10.74 -38.03
C GLY A 309 15.73 10.51 -36.70
N VAL A 310 15.01 10.38 -35.58
CA VAL A 310 15.61 10.16 -34.27
C VAL A 310 15.91 8.67 -34.07
N ILE A 311 17.19 8.36 -33.79
CA ILE A 311 17.65 6.99 -33.56
C ILE A 311 17.59 6.67 -32.08
N ARG A 312 16.84 5.59 -31.73
CA ARG A 312 16.64 5.09 -30.34
C ARG A 312 16.72 3.57 -30.30
N PHE A 313 16.91 3.01 -29.10
CA PHE A 313 16.73 1.58 -28.89
C PHE A 313 15.24 1.24 -29.00
N LYS A 314 14.94 0.15 -29.74
CA LYS A 314 13.58 -0.35 -29.88
C LYS A 314 13.57 -1.87 -29.90
N SER A 315 12.62 -2.46 -29.19
CA SER A 315 12.46 -3.90 -29.17
C SER A 315 11.46 -4.36 -30.21
N PHE A 316 11.79 -5.46 -30.89
CA PHE A 316 10.96 -6.08 -31.91
C PHE A 316 10.75 -7.56 -31.63
N GLU A 317 9.53 -8.06 -31.87
CA GLU A 317 9.32 -9.49 -32.01
C GLU A 317 9.72 -9.92 -33.43
N ILE A 318 10.55 -10.95 -33.53
CA ILE A 318 11.16 -11.41 -34.77
C ILE A 318 10.85 -12.87 -35.04
N LEU A 319 10.81 -13.21 -36.33
CA LEU A 319 10.73 -14.52 -36.93
C LEU A 319 11.98 -14.76 -37.82
N GLY A 320 12.15 -15.98 -38.30
CA GLY A 320 13.12 -16.27 -39.34
C GLY A 320 12.87 -15.39 -40.56
N ASN A 321 13.96 -15.01 -41.25
CA ASN A 321 14.01 -14.14 -42.43
C ASN A 321 13.62 -12.66 -42.20
N ASN A 322 13.37 -12.21 -40.92
CA ASN A 322 13.18 -10.79 -40.67
C ASN A 322 14.43 -9.99 -40.97
N SER A 323 14.29 -8.95 -41.77
CA SER A 323 15.36 -8.00 -42.10
C SER A 323 15.55 -7.00 -40.96
N LEU A 324 16.79 -6.90 -40.45
CA LEU A 324 17.12 -5.91 -39.42
C LEU A 324 17.18 -4.50 -39.98
N GLU A 325 17.49 -4.35 -41.28
CA GLU A 325 17.45 -3.07 -41.98
C GLU A 325 16.03 -2.49 -42.03
N GLU A 326 15.03 -3.30 -42.34
CA GLU A 326 13.62 -2.89 -42.32
C GLU A 326 13.13 -2.57 -40.91
N LEU A 327 13.41 -3.43 -39.93
CA LEU A 327 13.01 -3.24 -38.52
C LEU A 327 13.65 -1.97 -37.91
N SER A 328 14.87 -1.63 -38.36
CA SER A 328 15.58 -0.43 -37.87
C SER A 328 15.08 0.87 -38.49
N GLY A 329 14.18 0.82 -39.50
CA GLY A 329 13.79 2.00 -40.27
C GLY A 329 14.83 2.44 -41.32
N GLY A 330 15.61 1.48 -41.85
CA GLY A 330 16.60 1.72 -42.95
C GLY A 330 17.98 2.18 -42.48
N LEU A 331 18.34 1.89 -41.23
CA LEU A 331 19.66 2.27 -40.70
C LEU A 331 20.78 1.48 -41.39
N LYS A 332 21.78 2.19 -41.90
CA LYS A 332 22.89 1.64 -42.71
C LYS A 332 23.71 0.54 -42.02
N GLN A 333 23.86 0.61 -40.69
CA GLN A 333 24.61 -0.37 -39.93
C GLN A 333 23.95 -1.77 -39.92
N TYR A 334 22.67 -1.89 -40.22
CA TYR A 334 21.97 -3.16 -40.34
C TYR A 334 21.78 -3.63 -41.79
N GLN A 335 22.36 -2.94 -42.76
CA GLN A 335 22.18 -3.25 -44.18
C GLN A 335 22.63 -4.68 -44.48
N GLY A 336 21.72 -5.47 -45.03
CA GLY A 336 21.97 -6.87 -45.41
C GLY A 336 22.05 -7.83 -44.22
N MET A 337 21.61 -7.41 -43.03
CA MET A 337 21.51 -8.28 -41.85
C MET A 337 20.08 -8.81 -41.71
N TYR A 338 19.97 -10.11 -41.44
CA TYR A 338 18.66 -10.78 -41.24
C TYR A 338 18.78 -11.98 -40.32
N ILE A 339 17.64 -12.38 -39.77
CA ILE A 339 17.52 -13.56 -38.90
C ILE A 339 17.52 -14.80 -39.78
N ALA A 340 18.47 -15.72 -39.55
CA ALA A 340 18.71 -16.85 -40.47
C ALA A 340 17.58 -17.88 -40.48
N GLU A 341 17.05 -18.17 -39.32
CA GLU A 341 16.03 -19.19 -39.11
C GLU A 341 15.07 -18.82 -37.97
N ASN A 342 13.92 -19.51 -37.87
CA ASN A 342 13.02 -19.25 -36.78
C ASN A 342 13.69 -19.50 -35.41
N PRO A 343 13.52 -18.55 -34.47
CA PRO A 343 14.11 -18.70 -33.16
C PRO A 343 13.66 -19.97 -32.44
N HIS A 344 14.55 -20.60 -31.69
CA HIS A 344 14.29 -21.79 -30.89
C HIS A 344 14.74 -21.59 -29.45
N LYS A 345 13.98 -22.14 -28.49
CA LYS A 345 14.21 -21.91 -27.04
C LYS A 345 15.60 -22.36 -26.57
N GLU A 346 16.12 -23.44 -27.13
CA GLU A 346 17.38 -24.09 -26.70
C GLU A 346 18.57 -23.77 -27.61
N LYS A 347 18.35 -23.01 -28.68
CA LYS A 347 19.43 -22.67 -29.64
C LYS A 347 19.72 -21.18 -29.59
N PRO A 348 20.99 -20.77 -29.82
CA PRO A 348 21.32 -19.35 -29.99
C PRO A 348 20.58 -18.80 -31.22
N LEU A 349 20.25 -17.51 -31.16
CA LEU A 349 19.67 -16.77 -32.28
C LEU A 349 20.76 -16.58 -33.34
N LYS A 350 20.47 -17.05 -34.56
CA LYS A 350 21.42 -16.99 -35.70
C LYS A 350 21.06 -15.81 -36.56
N ILE A 351 22.03 -14.89 -36.72
CA ILE A 351 21.89 -13.68 -37.52
C ILE A 351 22.96 -13.71 -38.62
N ILE A 352 22.52 -13.53 -39.84
CA ILE A 352 23.42 -13.41 -41.00
C ILE A 352 23.79 -11.94 -41.18
N THR A 353 25.07 -11.70 -41.35
CA THR A 353 25.62 -10.40 -41.73
C THR A 353 26.34 -10.52 -43.07
N LYS A 354 26.73 -9.40 -43.69
CA LYS A 354 27.48 -9.41 -44.97
C LYS A 354 28.74 -10.28 -44.93
N ASN A 355 29.40 -10.38 -43.78
CA ASN A 355 30.72 -10.99 -43.67
C ASN A 355 30.83 -12.22 -42.76
N LYS A 356 29.83 -12.47 -41.89
CA LYS A 356 29.87 -13.53 -40.90
C LYS A 356 28.49 -13.90 -40.37
N GLU A 357 28.41 -15.06 -39.75
CA GLU A 357 27.26 -15.45 -38.92
C GLU A 357 27.51 -15.02 -37.49
N LEU A 358 26.48 -14.46 -36.86
CA LEU A 358 26.45 -14.15 -35.43
C LEU A 358 25.54 -15.10 -34.73
N LEU A 359 25.94 -15.60 -33.56
CA LEU A 359 25.19 -16.47 -32.71
C LEU A 359 25.02 -15.79 -31.34
N LEU A 360 23.78 -15.40 -30.97
CA LEU A 360 23.51 -14.74 -29.70
C LEU A 360 22.66 -15.67 -28.83
N LYS A 361 23.09 -15.91 -27.62
CA LYS A 361 22.26 -16.55 -26.58
C LYS A 361 21.32 -15.52 -25.95
N ILE A 362 20.28 -15.99 -25.28
CA ILE A 362 19.35 -15.13 -24.54
C ILE A 362 20.15 -14.28 -23.54
N GLY A 363 19.98 -12.96 -23.61
CA GLY A 363 20.70 -11.97 -22.80
C GLY A 363 21.98 -11.41 -23.43
N GLU A 364 22.55 -12.05 -24.46
CA GLU A 364 23.78 -11.58 -25.12
C GLU A 364 23.51 -10.47 -26.15
N SER A 365 24.49 -9.60 -26.34
CA SER A 365 24.48 -8.52 -27.36
C SER A 365 25.74 -8.53 -28.24
N THR A 366 25.72 -7.76 -29.34
CA THR A 366 26.85 -7.59 -30.25
C THR A 366 27.92 -6.62 -29.75
N THR A 367 27.73 -5.96 -28.62
CA THR A 367 28.72 -5.07 -28.01
C THR A 367 29.73 -5.84 -27.19
N GLU A 368 30.95 -5.38 -27.11
CA GLU A 368 31.85 -5.70 -26.03
C GLU A 368 31.22 -5.13 -24.75
N GLU A 369 31.06 -5.95 -23.69
CA GLU A 369 30.63 -5.47 -22.39
C GLU A 369 31.57 -4.33 -21.93
N LEU A 370 30.98 -3.24 -21.43
CA LEU A 370 31.73 -2.23 -20.69
C LEU A 370 32.57 -2.94 -19.64
N LYS A 371 33.83 -2.57 -19.49
CA LYS A 371 34.63 -3.07 -18.37
C LYS A 371 33.82 -2.84 -17.09
N ASP A 372 33.71 -3.87 -16.25
CA ASP A 372 32.87 -3.86 -15.06
C ASP A 372 33.03 -2.61 -14.20
N ASP A 373 34.28 -2.15 -14.03
CA ASP A 373 34.61 -0.95 -13.25
C ASP A 373 34.03 0.33 -13.82
N GLU A 374 33.96 0.46 -15.16
CA GLU A 374 33.37 1.64 -15.80
C GLU A 374 31.83 1.66 -15.62
N ALA A 375 31.17 0.51 -15.71
CA ALA A 375 29.76 0.40 -15.48
C ALA A 375 29.41 0.78 -14.03
N ILE A 376 30.17 0.28 -13.07
CA ILE A 376 30.02 0.59 -11.64
C ILE A 376 30.24 2.08 -11.37
N LYS A 377 31.25 2.69 -12.01
CA LYS A 377 31.51 4.12 -11.89
C LYS A 377 30.34 4.95 -12.36
N VAL A 378 29.72 4.59 -13.49
CA VAL A 378 28.53 5.24 -14.03
C VAL A 378 27.31 5.03 -13.11
N GLN A 379 27.13 3.81 -12.56
CA GLN A 379 26.04 3.52 -11.60
C GLN A 379 26.14 4.40 -10.35
N ILE A 380 27.33 4.47 -9.77
CA ILE A 380 27.57 5.28 -8.56
C ILE A 380 27.33 6.76 -8.86
N ARG A 381 27.86 7.26 -9.98
CA ARG A 381 27.64 8.65 -10.42
C ARG A 381 26.16 8.95 -10.57
N LEU A 382 25.40 8.07 -11.26
CA LEU A 382 23.98 8.25 -11.48
C LEU A 382 23.17 8.20 -10.17
N ALA A 383 23.57 7.35 -9.22
CA ALA A 383 22.92 7.27 -7.92
C ALA A 383 23.12 8.55 -7.10
N ILE A 384 24.33 9.11 -7.11
CA ILE A 384 24.63 10.38 -6.43
C ILE A 384 23.87 11.54 -7.11
N ASP A 385 23.89 11.62 -8.42
CA ASP A 385 23.16 12.65 -9.18
C ASP A 385 21.65 12.58 -8.92
N ASN A 386 21.08 11.36 -8.93
CA ASN A 386 19.67 11.14 -8.63
C ASN A 386 19.31 11.53 -7.19
N HIS A 387 20.19 11.25 -6.23
CA HIS A 387 19.99 11.65 -4.84
C HIS A 387 19.83 13.17 -4.71
N PHE A 388 20.77 13.96 -5.26
CA PHE A 388 20.70 15.41 -5.19
C PHE A 388 19.50 15.98 -5.96
N LYS A 389 19.20 15.46 -7.15
CA LYS A 389 18.01 15.84 -7.92
C LYS A 389 16.75 15.62 -7.09
N LYS A 390 16.60 14.44 -6.46
CA LYS A 390 15.43 14.09 -5.65
C LYS A 390 15.35 14.94 -4.39
N GLN A 391 16.46 15.08 -3.65
CA GLN A 391 16.47 15.88 -2.43
C GLN A 391 16.13 17.36 -2.72
N LEU A 392 16.70 17.94 -3.76
CA LEU A 392 16.39 19.33 -4.15
C LEU A 392 14.96 19.49 -4.65
N SER A 393 14.42 18.50 -5.39
CA SER A 393 13.01 18.49 -5.80
C SER A 393 12.07 18.50 -4.60
N ILE A 394 12.36 17.68 -3.59
CA ILE A 394 11.58 17.62 -2.34
C ILE A 394 11.62 18.97 -1.60
N LEU A 395 12.81 19.58 -1.48
CA LEU A 395 12.95 20.86 -0.80
C LEU A 395 12.28 22.01 -1.57
N LYS A 396 12.37 22.01 -2.91
CA LYS A 396 11.68 22.98 -3.77
C LYS A 396 10.15 22.87 -3.69
N SER A 397 9.64 21.68 -3.33
CA SER A 397 8.21 21.46 -3.04
C SER A 397 7.84 21.81 -1.59
N ASN A 398 8.71 22.53 -0.87
CA ASN A 398 8.57 22.95 0.53
C ASN A 398 8.29 21.77 1.51
N LYS A 399 8.73 20.57 1.16
CA LYS A 399 8.62 19.40 2.03
C LYS A 399 9.94 19.18 2.76
N LYS A 400 9.88 19.04 4.07
CA LYS A 400 11.06 18.79 4.91
C LYS A 400 11.31 17.30 5.09
N ILE A 401 11.61 16.62 3.98
CA ILE A 401 11.87 15.17 3.94
C ILE A 401 13.31 14.95 3.50
N LYS A 402 14.09 14.27 4.32
CA LYS A 402 15.46 13.87 3.96
C LYS A 402 15.44 12.62 3.12
N ALA A 403 16.07 12.64 1.95
CA ALA A 403 16.23 11.49 1.08
C ALA A 403 17.45 10.63 1.48
N LEU A 404 17.31 9.32 1.35
CA LEU A 404 18.39 8.34 1.54
C LEU A 404 18.60 7.54 0.26
N THR A 405 19.86 7.16 0.01
CA THR A 405 20.28 6.31 -1.11
C THR A 405 20.94 5.05 -0.58
N LEU A 406 20.49 3.89 -1.07
CA LEU A 406 20.97 2.58 -0.65
C LEU A 406 21.67 1.87 -1.80
N PHE A 407 22.91 1.44 -1.56
CA PHE A 407 23.71 0.64 -2.47
C PHE A 407 23.75 -0.82 -2.01
N PHE A 408 23.30 -1.74 -2.84
CA PHE A 408 23.48 -3.17 -2.62
C PHE A 408 24.72 -3.66 -3.34
N ILE A 409 25.66 -4.24 -2.59
CA ILE A 409 26.94 -4.69 -3.09
C ILE A 409 27.04 -6.23 -3.12
N ASP A 410 27.92 -6.73 -3.97
CA ASP A 410 28.23 -8.15 -4.11
C ASP A 410 29.27 -8.65 -3.10
N GLU A 411 30.32 -7.87 -2.83
CA GLU A 411 31.44 -8.24 -1.97
C GLU A 411 31.77 -7.13 -0.99
N VAL A 412 31.93 -7.45 0.27
CA VAL A 412 32.25 -6.49 1.33
C VAL A 412 33.64 -5.88 1.11
N ALA A 413 34.61 -6.65 0.62
CA ALA A 413 35.96 -6.20 0.32
C ALA A 413 35.99 -5.02 -0.68
N LYS A 414 34.98 -4.89 -1.56
CA LYS A 414 34.87 -3.74 -2.49
C LYS A 414 34.53 -2.43 -1.80
N VAL A 415 34.04 -2.47 -0.56
CA VAL A 415 33.75 -1.31 0.29
C VAL A 415 34.77 -1.17 1.41
N ARG A 416 35.04 -2.27 2.15
CA ARG A 416 36.02 -2.30 3.23
C ARG A 416 37.08 -3.34 2.90
N ASP A 417 38.30 -2.89 2.60
CA ASP A 417 39.42 -3.74 2.26
C ASP A 417 40.52 -3.62 3.35
N SER A 418 40.63 -4.63 4.18
CA SER A 418 41.65 -4.72 5.23
C SER A 418 43.10 -4.75 4.69
N ASN A 419 43.26 -5.09 3.40
CA ASN A 419 44.58 -5.11 2.74
C ASN A 419 44.94 -3.74 2.14
N SER A 420 44.00 -2.80 2.08
CA SER A 420 44.23 -1.42 1.60
C SER A 420 44.83 -0.57 2.71
N LYS A 421 45.77 0.28 2.40
CA LYS A 421 46.43 1.20 3.37
C LYS A 421 45.45 2.12 4.09
N ASP A 422 44.35 2.45 3.46
CA ASP A 422 43.32 3.35 3.96
C ASP A 422 42.02 2.64 4.37
N GLY A 423 42.01 1.31 4.37
CA GLY A 423 40.87 0.50 4.74
C GLY A 423 39.68 0.57 3.77
N ARG A 424 39.81 1.30 2.64
CA ARG A 424 38.74 1.54 1.69
C ARG A 424 38.85 0.60 0.49
N GLY A 425 37.75 -0.06 0.15
CA GLY A 425 37.62 -0.84 -1.06
C GLY A 425 37.38 0.05 -2.31
N ASN A 426 37.35 -0.59 -3.48
CA ASN A 426 37.23 0.09 -4.76
C ASN A 426 35.94 0.92 -4.91
N TYR A 427 34.79 0.40 -4.44
CA TYR A 427 33.51 1.12 -4.57
C TYR A 427 33.50 2.42 -3.77
N LEU A 428 34.10 2.45 -2.57
CA LEU A 428 34.18 3.71 -1.83
C LEU A 428 35.14 4.71 -2.46
N LYS A 429 36.24 4.25 -3.06
CA LYS A 429 37.15 5.12 -3.80
C LYS A 429 36.46 5.77 -4.99
N ILE A 430 35.72 4.96 -5.79
CA ILE A 430 34.91 5.46 -6.90
C ILE A 430 33.85 6.44 -6.39
N PHE A 431 33.14 6.09 -5.30
CA PHE A 431 32.13 6.97 -4.73
C PHE A 431 32.72 8.34 -4.32
N ASP A 432 33.86 8.34 -3.62
CA ASP A 432 34.49 9.56 -3.16
C ASP A 432 34.92 10.48 -4.31
N GLU A 433 35.40 9.91 -5.42
CA GLU A 433 35.73 10.64 -6.63
C GLU A 433 34.50 11.25 -7.31
N GLU A 434 33.49 10.42 -7.55
CA GLU A 434 32.27 10.82 -8.24
C GLU A 434 31.43 11.82 -7.40
N TYR A 435 31.39 11.64 -6.09
CA TYR A 435 30.73 12.55 -5.18
C TYR A 435 31.31 13.98 -5.30
N LYS A 436 32.65 14.10 -5.28
CA LYS A 436 33.34 15.39 -5.45
C LYS A 436 33.06 16.07 -6.79
N ILE A 437 32.81 15.29 -7.82
CA ILE A 437 32.45 15.83 -9.15
C ILE A 437 31.01 16.35 -9.12
N ILE A 438 30.08 15.55 -8.56
CA ILE A 438 28.66 15.85 -8.57
C ILE A 438 28.32 17.02 -7.65
N ILE A 439 28.91 17.14 -6.46
CA ILE A 439 28.63 18.29 -5.58
C ILE A 439 28.97 19.63 -6.22
N LYS A 440 30.02 19.69 -7.09
CA LYS A 440 30.35 20.90 -7.83
C LYS A 440 29.25 21.29 -8.84
N LYS A 441 28.57 20.32 -9.40
CA LYS A 441 27.44 20.55 -10.30
C LYS A 441 26.27 21.23 -9.60
N TYR A 442 26.07 20.91 -8.32
CA TYR A 442 24.97 21.41 -7.49
C TYR A 442 25.40 22.48 -6.47
N GLU A 443 26.62 23.02 -6.59
CA GLU A 443 27.22 23.93 -5.58
C GLU A 443 26.30 25.11 -5.24
N LYS A 444 25.64 25.68 -6.25
CA LYS A 444 24.74 26.83 -6.06
C LYS A 444 23.51 26.47 -5.24
N GLU A 445 22.85 25.38 -5.59
CA GLU A 445 21.66 24.91 -4.90
C GLU A 445 21.99 24.40 -3.49
N LEU A 446 23.13 23.72 -3.33
CA LEU A 446 23.59 23.25 -2.02
C LEU A 446 23.90 24.39 -1.06
N GLU A 447 24.43 25.52 -1.55
CA GLU A 447 24.64 26.72 -0.74
C GLU A 447 23.31 27.40 -0.41
N GLU A 448 22.35 27.45 -1.36
CA GLU A 448 21.01 27.98 -1.14
C GLU A 448 20.24 27.22 -0.05
N TYR A 449 20.34 25.89 -0.05
CA TYR A 449 19.66 24.98 0.90
C TYR A 449 20.60 24.41 1.96
N LYS A 450 21.70 25.09 2.32
CA LYS A 450 22.78 24.57 3.19
C LYS A 450 22.32 24.06 4.57
N GLU A 451 21.23 24.59 5.10
CA GLU A 451 20.66 24.12 6.37
C GLU A 451 20.19 22.65 6.31
N TYR A 452 19.86 22.15 5.12
CA TYR A 452 19.41 20.79 4.87
C TYR A 452 20.54 19.84 4.42
N PHE A 453 21.76 20.34 4.23
CA PHE A 453 22.93 19.59 3.80
C PHE A 453 24.12 19.80 4.75
N PRO A 454 24.02 19.40 6.03
CA PRO A 454 25.13 19.58 6.95
C PRO A 454 26.37 18.79 6.49
N ASN A 455 27.51 19.42 6.53
CA ASN A 455 28.81 18.80 6.21
C ASN A 455 28.88 18.10 4.83
N TYR A 456 28.06 18.51 3.85
CA TYR A 456 28.02 17.88 2.53
C TYR A 456 29.37 17.87 1.79
N GLN A 457 30.30 18.76 2.14
CA GLN A 457 31.65 18.80 1.56
C GLN A 457 32.55 17.67 2.08
N ASP A 458 32.23 17.10 3.25
CA ASP A 458 32.99 16.00 3.83
C ASP A 458 32.37 14.66 3.45
N VAL A 459 32.92 14.04 2.39
CA VAL A 459 32.45 12.78 1.85
C VAL A 459 32.43 11.64 2.88
N LEU A 460 33.27 11.70 3.92
CA LEU A 460 33.34 10.64 4.92
C LEU A 460 32.14 10.66 5.87
N GLN A 461 31.49 11.81 6.04
CA GLN A 461 30.33 11.94 6.92
C GLN A 461 29.01 11.61 6.21
N VAL A 462 28.94 11.75 4.88
CA VAL A 462 27.70 11.55 4.12
C VAL A 462 27.46 10.08 3.71
N ARG A 463 28.46 9.20 3.89
CA ARG A 463 28.36 7.80 3.49
C ARG A 463 28.85 6.85 4.56
N GLU A 464 28.27 5.66 4.63
CA GLU A 464 28.71 4.58 5.52
C GLU A 464 28.30 3.20 4.95
N GLY A 465 28.94 2.15 5.43
CA GLY A 465 28.66 0.77 5.06
C GLY A 465 28.18 -0.07 6.24
N TYR A 466 27.17 -0.91 6.02
CA TYR A 466 26.68 -1.86 7.01
C TYR A 466 26.88 -3.30 6.52
N PHE A 467 27.60 -4.08 7.32
CA PHE A 467 28.01 -5.46 7.01
C PHE A 467 27.92 -6.38 8.22
N ALA A 468 27.73 -7.68 7.99
CA ALA A 468 27.79 -8.69 9.05
C ALA A 468 29.24 -8.87 9.53
N ILE A 469 29.43 -9.09 10.84
CA ILE A 469 30.74 -9.26 11.48
C ILE A 469 30.72 -10.59 12.24
N ASP A 470 31.80 -11.39 12.17
CA ASP A 470 31.96 -12.64 12.91
C ASP A 470 32.33 -12.41 14.41
N LYS A 471 32.36 -13.50 15.20
CA LYS A 471 32.75 -13.46 16.62
C LYS A 471 34.16 -12.91 16.88
N LYS A 472 35.00 -12.83 15.85
CA LYS A 472 36.38 -12.35 15.91
C LYS A 472 36.53 -10.92 15.39
N ASN A 473 35.42 -10.21 15.17
CA ASN A 473 35.32 -8.88 14.54
C ASN A 473 35.80 -8.82 13.08
N ASN A 474 35.88 -9.93 12.38
CA ASN A 474 36.12 -9.92 10.94
C ASN A 474 34.81 -9.74 10.19
N VAL A 475 34.88 -8.96 9.13
CA VAL A 475 33.73 -8.80 8.23
C VAL A 475 33.52 -10.12 7.48
N VAL A 476 32.35 -10.71 7.60
CA VAL A 476 32.03 -12.00 6.99
C VAL A 476 31.45 -11.77 5.58
N GLU A 477 32.11 -12.35 4.58
CA GLU A 477 31.54 -12.56 3.25
C GLU A 477 30.66 -13.81 3.31
N VAL A 478 29.36 -13.61 3.31
CA VAL A 478 28.42 -14.73 3.20
C VAL A 478 28.08 -14.90 1.73
N GLU A 479 28.85 -15.72 1.03
CA GLU A 479 28.43 -16.30 -0.24
C GLU A 479 27.30 -17.28 0.00
N GLY A 480 26.14 -17.03 -0.60
CA GLY A 480 25.04 -17.97 -0.72
C GLY A 480 24.56 -18.56 0.60
N TRP A 481 23.64 -17.90 1.26
CA TRP A 481 22.87 -18.51 2.34
C TRP A 481 22.09 -19.71 1.77
N ASP A 482 22.68 -20.88 1.88
CA ASP A 482 21.97 -22.15 1.77
C ASP A 482 21.34 -22.39 3.14
N SER A 483 20.00 -22.28 3.22
CA SER A 483 19.23 -22.51 4.44
C SER A 483 19.31 -23.95 4.97
N SER A 484 20.18 -24.79 4.40
CA SER A 484 20.42 -26.17 4.79
C SER A 484 21.71 -26.37 5.57
N LYS A 485 22.55 -25.36 5.79
CA LYS A 485 23.74 -25.45 6.63
C LYS A 485 23.56 -24.66 7.91
N ASP A 486 23.62 -25.38 9.00
CA ASP A 486 23.57 -24.91 10.36
C ASP A 486 24.80 -24.02 10.66
N ASP A 487 24.68 -22.73 10.57
CA ASP A 487 25.59 -21.81 11.23
C ASP A 487 24.95 -21.32 12.53
N GLU A 488 25.22 -22.07 13.57
CA GLU A 488 25.13 -21.58 14.94
C GLU A 488 26.09 -20.40 15.07
N ASP A 489 25.62 -19.30 15.64
CA ASP A 489 26.40 -18.20 16.18
C ASP A 489 26.90 -17.09 15.23
N VAL A 490 26.03 -16.41 14.51
CA VAL A 490 26.31 -15.03 14.09
C VAL A 490 25.71 -14.07 15.12
N GLU A 491 26.40 -13.87 16.22
CA GLU A 491 26.12 -12.76 17.11
C GLU A 491 26.65 -11.46 16.50
N ILE A 492 25.76 -10.53 16.20
CA ILE A 492 26.13 -9.14 15.88
C ILE A 492 26.57 -8.51 17.19
N LYS A 493 27.88 -8.52 17.48
CA LYS A 493 28.43 -7.79 18.62
C LYS A 493 28.97 -6.45 18.18
N PRO A 494 28.51 -5.36 18.81
CA PRO A 494 29.10 -4.04 18.64
C PRO A 494 30.31 -3.93 19.55
N LYS A 495 31.52 -4.13 19.06
CA LYS A 495 32.74 -3.63 19.70
C LYS A 495 33.94 -3.70 18.75
N ALA A 496 34.36 -2.57 18.25
CA ALA A 496 35.70 -1.99 18.11
C ALA A 496 35.72 -0.98 16.95
N GLN A 497 36.06 0.21 17.27
CA GLN A 497 36.28 1.46 16.51
C GLN A 497 35.08 2.40 16.51
N GLU A 498 35.24 3.55 17.18
CA GLU A 498 34.19 4.53 17.47
C GLU A 498 33.44 5.06 16.23
N ASP A 499 34.06 5.08 15.04
CA ASP A 499 33.42 5.55 13.81
C ASP A 499 32.59 4.47 13.11
N ILE A 500 32.96 3.21 13.23
CA ILE A 500 32.21 2.07 12.64
C ILE A 500 30.93 1.82 13.45
N ASP A 501 31.04 1.97 14.78
CA ASP A 501 29.93 1.77 15.69
C ASP A 501 28.83 2.81 15.47
N ARG A 502 29.19 4.06 15.14
CA ARG A 502 28.22 5.13 14.86
C ARG A 502 27.36 4.84 13.63
N GLY A 503 27.95 4.45 12.51
CA GLY A 503 27.21 4.16 11.28
C GLY A 503 26.25 2.99 11.43
N VAL A 504 26.70 1.92 12.09
CA VAL A 504 25.88 0.74 12.40
C VAL A 504 24.75 1.10 13.36
N GLU A 505 25.01 1.86 14.41
CA GLU A 505 24.04 2.33 15.39
C GLU A 505 22.97 3.22 14.74
N LEU A 506 23.38 4.19 13.90
CA LEU A 506 22.47 5.05 13.15
C LEU A 506 21.55 4.27 12.19
N ILE A 507 22.11 3.29 11.49
CA ILE A 507 21.36 2.51 10.51
C ILE A 507 20.36 1.57 11.20
N LEU A 508 20.74 0.90 12.30
CA LEU A 508 19.89 -0.09 12.97
C LEU A 508 19.06 0.46 14.10
N ASP A 509 19.69 1.16 15.02
CA ASP A 509 19.09 1.49 16.31
C ASP A 509 18.57 2.92 16.37
N LYS A 510 19.15 3.85 15.60
CA LYS A 510 18.79 5.27 15.57
C LYS A 510 18.22 5.71 14.22
N LYS A 511 17.31 4.91 13.66
CA LYS A 511 16.64 5.22 12.38
C LYS A 511 15.99 6.61 12.36
N ASP A 512 15.53 7.05 13.52
CA ASP A 512 14.85 8.34 13.68
C ASP A 512 15.84 9.50 13.58
N GLU A 513 17.10 9.31 14.04
CA GLU A 513 18.17 10.28 13.86
C GLU A 513 18.63 10.32 12.39
N LEU A 514 18.64 9.16 11.70
CA LEU A 514 19.07 9.07 10.30
C LEU A 514 18.21 9.89 9.33
N ILE A 515 16.93 10.05 9.61
CA ILE A 515 16.01 10.86 8.79
C ILE A 515 16.02 12.37 9.16
N SER A 516 16.75 12.75 10.21
CA SER A 516 16.94 14.17 10.57
C SER A 516 17.96 14.84 9.64
N PHE A 517 17.72 16.08 9.26
CA PHE A 517 18.71 16.88 8.52
C PHE A 517 19.97 17.24 9.34
N LYS A 518 19.94 17.07 10.66
CA LYS A 518 21.13 17.28 11.51
C LYS A 518 22.18 16.18 11.33
N GLU A 519 21.77 15.00 10.88
CA GLU A 519 22.64 13.87 10.57
C GLU A 519 23.07 13.93 9.09
N PRO A 520 24.36 14.06 8.76
CA PRO A 520 24.81 14.17 7.37
C PRO A 520 24.73 12.86 6.56
N LEU A 521 24.71 11.69 7.22
CA LEU A 521 24.66 10.39 6.54
C LEU A 521 23.44 10.28 5.64
N ALA A 522 23.65 10.06 4.33
CA ALA A 522 22.63 9.94 3.32
C ALA A 522 22.84 8.76 2.34
N PHE A 523 24.06 8.23 2.26
CA PHE A 523 24.41 7.13 1.36
C PHE A 523 24.87 5.90 2.16
N ILE A 524 24.17 4.79 1.98
CA ILE A 524 24.36 3.57 2.75
C ILE A 524 24.74 2.43 1.83
N PHE A 525 25.87 1.77 2.10
CA PHE A 525 26.31 0.57 1.40
C PHE A 525 25.96 -0.66 2.22
N SER A 526 25.35 -1.67 1.61
CA SER A 526 24.97 -2.90 2.29
C SER A 526 25.20 -4.13 1.42
N HIS A 527 25.73 -5.18 2.04
CA HIS A 527 25.83 -6.52 1.43
C HIS A 527 24.56 -7.31 1.73
N SER A 528 24.63 -8.33 2.58
CA SER A 528 23.49 -9.19 2.90
C SER A 528 22.74 -8.75 4.17
N ALA A 529 23.40 -8.00 5.04
CA ALA A 529 22.93 -7.73 6.39
C ALA A 529 21.62 -6.93 6.47
N LEU A 530 21.36 -6.03 5.50
CA LEU A 530 20.08 -5.31 5.42
C LEU A 530 18.98 -6.08 4.69
N ARG A 531 19.20 -7.36 4.32
CA ARG A 531 18.18 -8.15 3.60
C ARG A 531 16.93 -8.40 4.42
N GLU A 532 17.06 -8.45 5.77
CA GLU A 532 15.94 -8.75 6.66
C GLU A 532 15.84 -7.75 7.81
N GLY A 533 14.61 -7.32 8.10
CA GLY A 533 14.27 -6.51 9.28
C GLY A 533 14.63 -5.04 9.26
N TRP A 534 15.47 -4.55 8.33
CA TRP A 534 15.74 -3.12 8.19
C TRP A 534 14.74 -2.46 7.23
N ASP A 535 14.21 -1.34 7.65
CA ASP A 535 13.28 -0.54 6.88
C ASP A 535 13.43 0.94 7.25
N ASN A 536 13.55 1.77 6.25
CA ASN A 536 13.51 3.23 6.43
C ASN A 536 12.58 3.83 5.37
N PRO A 537 11.58 4.62 5.78
CA PRO A 537 10.59 5.19 4.85
C PRO A 537 11.21 6.16 3.84
N ASN A 538 12.33 6.79 4.19
CA ASN A 538 12.93 7.85 3.40
C ASN A 538 13.99 7.39 2.38
N VAL A 539 13.99 6.10 2.03
CA VAL A 539 14.79 5.58 0.91
C VAL A 539 14.11 5.95 -0.40
N PHE A 540 14.78 6.72 -1.26
CA PHE A 540 14.29 7.16 -2.55
C PHE A 540 15.10 6.64 -3.74
N THR A 541 16.32 6.18 -3.49
CA THR A 541 17.19 5.62 -4.53
C THR A 541 17.77 4.28 -4.07
N LEU A 542 17.62 3.26 -4.92
CA LEU A 542 18.27 1.96 -4.77
C LEU A 542 19.23 1.76 -5.93
N CYS A 543 20.48 1.44 -5.63
CA CYS A 543 21.49 1.13 -6.64
C CYS A 543 22.04 -0.27 -6.40
N THR A 544 21.88 -1.17 -7.35
CA THR A 544 22.36 -2.55 -7.24
C THR A 544 23.67 -2.71 -7.99
N LEU A 545 24.78 -2.84 -7.25
CA LEU A 545 26.13 -3.03 -7.77
C LEU A 545 26.54 -4.51 -7.92
N LYS A 546 25.53 -5.40 -7.90
CA LYS A 546 25.71 -6.86 -7.97
C LYS A 546 25.57 -7.37 -9.39
N LYS A 547 26.36 -8.38 -9.76
CA LYS A 547 26.14 -9.18 -10.97
C LYS A 547 25.16 -10.31 -10.66
N GLY A 548 24.11 -10.48 -11.48
CA GLY A 548 23.24 -11.66 -11.49
C GLY A 548 22.53 -11.97 -10.17
N SER A 549 21.60 -11.15 -9.71
CA SER A 549 20.83 -11.45 -8.50
C SER A 549 19.62 -12.36 -8.78
N ASN A 550 19.30 -13.27 -7.82
CA ASN A 550 18.09 -14.08 -7.84
C ASN A 550 16.83 -13.18 -7.79
N GLU A 551 15.80 -13.50 -8.58
CA GLU A 551 14.54 -12.73 -8.69
C GLU A 551 13.89 -12.43 -7.33
N ILE A 552 13.88 -13.39 -6.41
CA ILE A 552 13.30 -13.24 -5.07
C ILE A 552 14.07 -12.21 -4.24
N ALA A 553 15.40 -12.18 -4.36
CA ALA A 553 16.24 -11.22 -3.66
C ALA A 553 16.00 -9.79 -4.17
N LYS A 554 15.82 -9.59 -5.47
CA LYS A 554 15.50 -8.29 -6.07
C LYS A 554 14.21 -7.70 -5.50
N LYS A 555 13.14 -8.50 -5.41
CA LYS A 555 11.85 -8.05 -4.86
C LYS A 555 11.96 -7.63 -3.40
N GLN A 556 12.70 -8.37 -2.59
CA GLN A 556 12.92 -8.04 -1.18
C GLN A 556 13.76 -6.75 -1.00
N GLU A 557 14.74 -6.53 -1.87
CA GLU A 557 15.55 -5.31 -1.90
C GLU A 557 14.70 -4.09 -2.27
N ILE A 558 13.85 -4.20 -3.29
CA ILE A 558 12.93 -3.13 -3.73
C ILE A 558 11.90 -2.81 -2.64
N GLY A 559 11.32 -3.83 -2.01
CA GLY A 559 10.32 -3.67 -0.96
C GLY A 559 10.74 -2.75 0.20
N ARG A 560 12.06 -2.61 0.41
CA ARG A 560 12.61 -1.71 1.46
C ARG A 560 12.47 -0.23 1.12
N GLY A 561 12.45 0.11 -0.16
CA GLY A 561 12.28 1.49 -0.63
C GLY A 561 10.82 1.89 -0.86
N LEU A 562 9.88 0.94 -0.83
CA LEU A 562 8.48 1.19 -1.21
C LEU A 562 7.66 1.95 -0.17
N ARG A 563 8.09 2.02 1.09
CA ARG A 563 7.36 2.74 2.14
C ARG A 563 7.18 4.21 1.80
N LEU A 564 6.00 4.75 2.11
CA LEU A 564 5.76 6.18 2.01
C LEU A 564 6.68 6.96 2.93
N PRO A 565 7.30 8.06 2.47
CA PRO A 565 8.25 8.82 3.24
C PRO A 565 7.58 9.63 4.35
N VAL A 566 8.39 10.01 5.34
CA VAL A 566 7.96 10.85 6.44
C VAL A 566 8.81 12.11 6.52
N ASP A 567 8.19 13.21 6.93
CA ASP A 567 8.85 14.47 7.16
C ASP A 567 9.59 14.51 8.53
N ILE A 568 10.26 15.62 8.83
CA ILE A 568 10.97 15.81 10.11
C ILE A 568 10.03 15.86 11.32
N TYR A 569 8.72 15.97 11.12
CA TYR A 569 7.72 15.97 12.19
C TYR A 569 7.11 14.58 12.39
N GLY A 570 7.50 13.60 11.58
CA GLY A 570 7.00 12.23 11.62
C GLY A 570 5.71 11.99 10.81
N ASN A 571 5.20 13.00 10.08
CA ASN A 571 4.01 12.85 9.24
C ASN A 571 4.33 12.17 7.93
N ARG A 572 3.42 11.32 7.45
CA ARG A 572 3.53 10.70 6.12
C ARG A 572 3.32 11.70 5.01
N CYS A 573 4.12 11.59 3.98
CA CYS A 573 3.92 12.31 2.73
C CYS A 573 3.06 11.47 1.78
N LEU A 574 1.91 12.01 1.38
CA LEU A 574 0.99 11.40 0.42
C LEU A 574 1.14 11.98 -0.99
N ASP A 575 2.07 12.90 -1.19
CA ASP A 575 2.31 13.56 -2.47
C ASP A 575 2.89 12.56 -3.49
N GLU A 576 2.14 12.28 -4.55
CA GLU A 576 2.49 11.29 -5.57
C GLU A 576 3.76 11.64 -6.35
N ASP A 577 4.04 12.94 -6.54
CA ASP A 577 5.23 13.41 -7.26
C ASP A 577 6.51 13.21 -6.44
N ILE A 578 6.36 13.21 -5.11
CA ILE A 578 7.46 12.91 -4.19
C ILE A 578 7.61 11.40 -4.00
N ASN A 579 6.50 10.66 -3.99
CA ASN A 579 6.46 9.25 -3.64
C ASN A 579 6.90 8.34 -4.79
N GLU A 580 8.12 8.55 -5.27
CA GLU A 580 8.75 7.75 -6.32
C GLU A 580 10.09 7.18 -5.85
N LEU A 581 10.25 5.86 -6.01
CA LEU A 581 11.48 5.13 -5.74
C LEU A 581 12.24 4.92 -7.05
N THR A 582 13.44 5.46 -7.16
CA THR A 582 14.31 5.24 -8.32
C THR A 582 15.21 4.03 -8.09
N ILE A 583 15.18 3.08 -9.02
CA ILE A 583 16.06 1.91 -9.02
C ILE A 583 17.07 2.08 -10.13
N ILE A 584 18.37 1.98 -9.79
CA ILE A 584 19.47 2.03 -10.75
C ILE A 584 19.99 0.61 -10.94
N ALA A 585 19.76 0.07 -12.13
CA ALA A 585 20.06 -1.31 -12.46
C ALA A 585 21.16 -1.40 -13.55
N ASN A 586 21.95 -2.47 -13.45
CA ASN A 586 22.90 -2.87 -14.49
C ASN A 586 22.27 -3.86 -15.45
N ASP A 587 21.12 -3.51 -16.01
CA ASP A 587 20.36 -4.35 -16.95
C ASP A 587 19.51 -3.44 -17.84
N SER A 588 19.00 -3.94 -18.97
CA SER A 588 18.08 -3.14 -19.76
C SER A 588 16.78 -2.88 -19.00
N TYR A 589 16.21 -1.70 -19.21
CA TYR A 589 14.92 -1.35 -18.64
C TYR A 589 13.86 -2.41 -18.92
N GLU A 590 13.80 -2.89 -20.16
CA GLU A 590 12.80 -3.88 -20.57
C GLU A 590 12.97 -5.22 -19.86
N ASN A 591 14.21 -5.69 -19.67
CA ASN A 591 14.48 -6.91 -18.91
C ASN A 591 14.15 -6.73 -17.45
N PHE A 592 14.65 -5.65 -16.85
CA PHE A 592 14.41 -5.38 -15.45
C PHE A 592 12.92 -5.17 -15.17
N SER A 593 12.24 -4.33 -15.96
CA SER A 593 10.82 -4.04 -15.78
C SER A 593 9.95 -5.27 -16.09
N SER A 594 10.26 -6.05 -17.13
CA SER A 594 9.51 -7.26 -17.45
C SER A 594 9.65 -8.34 -16.38
N THR A 595 10.85 -8.49 -15.81
CA THR A 595 11.10 -9.41 -14.69
C THR A 595 10.35 -8.96 -13.44
N LEU A 596 10.46 -7.68 -13.09
CA LEU A 596 9.78 -7.09 -11.95
C LEU A 596 8.25 -7.13 -12.13
N GLN A 597 7.75 -6.79 -13.32
CA GLN A 597 6.35 -6.89 -13.71
C GLN A 597 5.83 -8.33 -13.60
N ALA A 598 6.62 -9.31 -14.10
CA ALA A 598 6.26 -10.72 -13.98
C ALA A 598 6.19 -11.17 -12.52
N ASP A 599 7.05 -10.65 -11.65
CA ASP A 599 7.03 -10.95 -10.22
C ASP A 599 5.87 -10.30 -9.48
N PHE A 600 5.56 -9.06 -9.77
CA PHE A 600 4.33 -8.43 -9.28
C PHE A 600 3.09 -9.17 -9.80
N ASN A 601 3.09 -9.57 -11.06
CA ASN A 601 1.97 -10.30 -11.67
C ASN A 601 1.85 -11.76 -11.18
N LYS A 602 2.93 -12.41 -10.70
CA LYS A 602 2.83 -13.74 -10.07
C LYS A 602 1.96 -13.73 -8.81
N ASN A 603 1.94 -12.63 -8.10
CA ASN A 603 1.10 -12.44 -6.90
C ASN A 603 -0.24 -11.77 -7.24
N ILE A 604 -0.33 -11.09 -8.38
CA ILE A 604 -1.56 -10.54 -8.93
C ILE A 604 -2.04 -11.57 -9.94
N ASN A 605 -3.02 -12.37 -9.56
CA ASN A 605 -3.69 -13.22 -10.54
C ASN A 605 -4.53 -12.29 -11.44
N VAL A 606 -3.92 -11.77 -12.51
CA VAL A 606 -4.54 -10.80 -13.44
C VAL A 606 -5.88 -11.35 -13.97
N ASN A 607 -6.02 -12.65 -14.00
CA ASN A 607 -7.23 -13.37 -14.46
C ASN A 607 -8.15 -13.81 -13.30
N GLU A 608 -7.83 -13.48 -12.03
CA GLU A 608 -8.67 -13.85 -10.88
C GLU A 608 -9.97 -13.04 -10.86
N VAL A 609 -11.12 -13.72 -10.86
CA VAL A 609 -12.45 -13.12 -10.72
C VAL A 609 -12.80 -13.06 -9.25
N THR A 610 -12.83 -11.85 -8.67
CA THR A 610 -13.20 -11.64 -7.27
C THR A 610 -14.71 -11.48 -7.09
N ILE A 611 -15.19 -11.64 -5.87
CA ILE A 611 -16.60 -11.36 -5.50
C ILE A 611 -17.00 -9.93 -5.85
N ASP A 612 -16.13 -8.96 -5.63
CA ASP A 612 -16.41 -7.57 -5.98
C ASP A 612 -16.67 -7.39 -7.48
N ILE A 613 -15.97 -8.15 -8.31
CA ILE A 613 -16.17 -8.16 -9.76
C ILE A 613 -17.54 -8.74 -10.10
N LEU A 614 -17.92 -9.88 -9.49
CA LEU A 614 -19.24 -10.48 -9.70
C LEU A 614 -20.35 -9.58 -9.19
N ASN A 615 -20.22 -8.99 -8.00
CA ASN A 615 -21.14 -8.00 -7.45
C ASN A 615 -21.28 -6.79 -8.38
N LYS A 616 -20.16 -6.24 -8.86
CA LYS A 616 -20.16 -5.12 -9.79
C LYS A 616 -20.84 -5.48 -11.11
N THR A 617 -20.60 -6.69 -11.62
CA THR A 617 -21.28 -7.20 -12.81
C THR A 617 -22.80 -7.20 -12.62
N LEU A 618 -23.30 -7.81 -11.54
CA LEU A 618 -24.73 -7.87 -11.24
C LEU A 618 -25.36 -6.47 -11.03
N LYS A 619 -24.62 -5.57 -10.40
CA LYS A 619 -25.05 -4.19 -10.19
C LYS A 619 -25.11 -3.38 -11.48
N ASN A 620 -24.08 -3.49 -12.33
CA ASN A 620 -23.98 -2.75 -13.58
C ASN A 620 -25.06 -3.15 -14.61
N ILE A 621 -25.54 -4.40 -14.56
CA ILE A 621 -26.64 -4.85 -15.41
C ILE A 621 -28.04 -4.46 -14.89
N GLY A 622 -28.10 -3.75 -13.73
CA GLY A 622 -29.33 -3.17 -13.19
C GLY A 622 -30.12 -4.11 -12.25
N ILE A 623 -29.50 -5.16 -11.72
CA ILE A 623 -30.13 -5.95 -10.64
C ILE A 623 -30.16 -5.10 -9.36
N LYS A 624 -31.34 -5.03 -8.74
CA LYS A 624 -31.52 -4.26 -7.48
C LYS A 624 -30.61 -4.82 -6.40
N ILE A 625 -30.00 -3.92 -5.62
CA ILE A 625 -29.03 -4.26 -4.57
C ILE A 625 -29.60 -5.27 -3.58
N GLU A 626 -30.88 -5.19 -3.25
CA GLU A 626 -31.58 -6.10 -2.33
C GLU A 626 -31.66 -7.55 -2.85
N LEU A 627 -31.55 -7.75 -4.17
CA LEU A 627 -31.56 -9.07 -4.82
C LEU A 627 -30.13 -9.63 -5.02
N ILE A 628 -29.11 -8.82 -4.86
CA ILE A 628 -27.71 -9.27 -4.95
C ILE A 628 -27.32 -9.90 -3.60
N THR A 629 -27.82 -11.09 -3.38
CA THR A 629 -27.50 -11.86 -2.18
C THR A 629 -26.21 -12.65 -2.35
N PRO A 630 -25.53 -13.03 -1.27
CA PRO A 630 -24.36 -13.92 -1.34
C PRO A 630 -24.60 -15.21 -2.12
N GLU A 631 -25.82 -15.76 -2.00
CA GLU A 631 -26.24 -16.95 -2.73
C GLU A 631 -26.27 -16.70 -4.25
N LEU A 632 -26.86 -15.59 -4.70
CA LEU A 632 -26.91 -15.24 -6.13
C LEU A 632 -25.50 -15.05 -6.71
N VAL A 633 -24.60 -14.42 -5.94
CA VAL A 633 -23.20 -14.23 -6.37
C VAL A 633 -22.48 -15.57 -6.45
N ASN A 634 -22.74 -16.46 -5.50
CA ASN A 634 -22.13 -17.79 -5.51
C ASN A 634 -22.72 -18.66 -6.65
N ASP A 635 -24.01 -18.55 -6.94
CA ASP A 635 -24.62 -19.22 -8.09
C ASP A 635 -23.96 -18.76 -9.40
N LEU A 636 -23.77 -17.45 -9.58
CA LEU A 636 -23.05 -16.90 -10.74
C LEU A 636 -21.63 -17.48 -10.82
N LYS A 637 -20.91 -17.54 -9.70
CA LYS A 637 -19.57 -18.14 -9.64
C LYS A 637 -19.58 -19.61 -10.07
N GLU A 638 -20.45 -20.43 -9.46
CA GLU A 638 -20.52 -21.87 -9.73
C GLU A 638 -20.93 -22.15 -11.20
N GLU A 639 -21.81 -21.32 -11.76
CA GLU A 639 -22.20 -21.44 -13.16
C GLU A 639 -21.07 -21.04 -14.13
N LEU A 640 -20.24 -20.04 -13.77
CA LEU A 640 -19.04 -19.70 -14.54
C LEU A 640 -17.98 -20.82 -14.46
N ILE A 641 -17.85 -21.50 -13.33
CA ILE A 641 -16.93 -22.64 -13.17
C ILE A 641 -17.45 -23.85 -13.94
N SER A 642 -18.73 -24.19 -13.82
CA SER A 642 -19.32 -25.34 -14.46
C SER A 642 -19.35 -25.28 -15.99
N ASN A 643 -19.32 -24.06 -16.55
CA ASN A 643 -19.20 -23.80 -17.97
C ASN A 643 -17.75 -23.52 -18.42
N GLU A 644 -16.76 -23.86 -17.59
CA GLU A 644 -15.34 -23.76 -17.90
C GLU A 644 -14.85 -22.34 -18.26
N ILE A 645 -15.61 -21.29 -17.91
CA ILE A 645 -15.19 -19.88 -18.12
C ILE A 645 -14.08 -19.52 -17.16
N MET A 646 -14.17 -20.01 -15.93
CA MET A 646 -13.09 -19.93 -14.93
C MET A 646 -12.88 -21.27 -14.24
N ASN A 647 -11.70 -21.48 -13.66
CA ASN A 647 -11.39 -22.69 -12.91
C ASN A 647 -11.80 -22.58 -11.44
N SER A 648 -11.66 -23.69 -10.69
CA SER A 648 -11.96 -23.74 -9.25
C SER A 648 -11.12 -22.78 -8.37
N LEU A 649 -10.05 -22.22 -8.91
CA LEU A 649 -9.24 -21.18 -8.26
C LEU A 649 -9.71 -19.77 -8.66
N ASN A 650 -10.88 -19.65 -9.27
CA ASN A 650 -11.50 -18.41 -9.73
C ASN A 650 -10.67 -17.65 -10.79
N ILE A 651 -9.87 -18.35 -11.56
CA ILE A 651 -9.02 -17.81 -12.62
C ILE A 651 -9.71 -18.05 -13.96
N LEU A 652 -9.82 -17.01 -14.79
CA LEU A 652 -10.33 -17.11 -16.15
C LEU A 652 -9.50 -18.10 -16.98
N ASN A 653 -10.16 -18.99 -17.68
CA ASN A 653 -9.52 -19.89 -18.61
C ASN A 653 -9.10 -19.16 -19.90
N LYS A 654 -8.18 -19.74 -20.68
CA LYS A 654 -7.67 -19.10 -21.90
C LYS A 654 -8.75 -18.80 -22.93
N ASP A 655 -9.77 -19.67 -23.01
CA ASP A 655 -10.86 -19.59 -23.98
C ASP A 655 -12.13 -18.94 -23.41
N SER A 656 -12.04 -18.30 -22.24
CA SER A 656 -13.17 -17.71 -21.51
C SER A 656 -13.97 -16.70 -22.35
N GLU A 657 -13.31 -15.92 -23.23
CA GLU A 657 -13.98 -14.97 -24.15
C GLU A 657 -14.91 -15.64 -25.14
N THR A 658 -14.58 -16.88 -25.57
CA THR A 658 -15.40 -17.65 -26.47
C THR A 658 -16.49 -18.43 -25.72
N LEU A 659 -16.14 -18.98 -24.55
CA LEU A 659 -17.04 -19.78 -23.73
C LEU A 659 -18.17 -18.96 -23.12
N ILE A 660 -17.94 -17.70 -22.75
CA ILE A 660 -18.97 -16.82 -22.18
C ILE A 660 -20.15 -16.60 -23.14
N ASN A 661 -19.93 -16.69 -24.46
CA ASN A 661 -21.00 -16.52 -25.45
C ASN A 661 -22.01 -17.68 -25.41
N ASN A 662 -21.56 -18.85 -24.98
CA ASN A 662 -22.33 -20.10 -25.05
C ASN A 662 -22.88 -20.50 -23.66
N ILE A 663 -22.68 -19.70 -22.62
CA ILE A 663 -23.21 -20.03 -21.30
C ILE A 663 -24.73 -19.94 -21.28
N GLU A 664 -25.37 -20.91 -20.64
CA GLU A 664 -26.80 -20.88 -20.27
C GLU A 664 -26.90 -20.92 -18.74
N PHE A 665 -27.49 -19.88 -18.17
CA PHE A 665 -27.66 -19.80 -16.71
C PHE A 665 -28.86 -20.63 -16.24
N LYS A 666 -28.69 -21.31 -15.10
CA LYS A 666 -29.74 -22.11 -14.45
C LYS A 666 -30.57 -21.31 -13.46
N ASN A 667 -29.91 -20.40 -12.73
CA ASN A 667 -30.59 -19.51 -11.80
C ASN A 667 -31.53 -18.56 -12.58
N GLN A 668 -32.78 -18.44 -12.14
CA GLN A 668 -33.80 -17.68 -12.87
C GLN A 668 -33.43 -16.20 -13.05
N ILE A 669 -32.89 -15.55 -12.04
CA ILE A 669 -32.47 -14.11 -12.09
C ILE A 669 -31.31 -13.94 -13.06
N LEU A 670 -30.33 -14.86 -13.07
CA LEU A 670 -29.20 -14.84 -13.99
C LEU A 670 -29.65 -15.10 -15.41
N LYS A 671 -30.57 -16.04 -15.63
CA LYS A 671 -31.12 -16.37 -16.94
C LYS A 671 -31.90 -15.21 -17.55
N GLU A 672 -32.71 -14.50 -16.75
CA GLU A 672 -33.46 -13.33 -17.23
C GLU A 672 -32.53 -12.16 -17.65
N ASN A 673 -31.31 -12.12 -17.18
CA ASN A 673 -30.31 -11.11 -17.48
C ASN A 673 -29.10 -11.66 -18.27
N GLU A 674 -29.20 -12.83 -18.87
CA GLU A 674 -28.09 -13.58 -19.47
C GLU A 674 -27.26 -12.76 -20.47
N GLU A 675 -27.89 -12.12 -21.45
CA GLU A 675 -27.17 -11.32 -22.45
C GLU A 675 -26.44 -10.11 -21.84
N LYS A 676 -27.04 -9.46 -20.87
CA LYS A 676 -26.40 -8.34 -20.17
C LYS A 676 -25.20 -8.81 -19.34
N ILE A 677 -25.30 -9.97 -18.70
CA ILE A 677 -24.19 -10.56 -17.94
C ILE A 677 -23.04 -10.90 -18.90
N LYS A 678 -23.34 -11.50 -20.07
CA LYS A 678 -22.32 -11.82 -21.07
C LYS A 678 -21.60 -10.57 -21.57
N GLU A 679 -22.32 -9.50 -21.89
CA GLU A 679 -21.73 -8.23 -22.34
C GLU A 679 -20.87 -7.57 -21.26
N GLU A 680 -21.37 -7.49 -20.04
CA GLU A 680 -20.66 -6.84 -18.95
C GLU A 680 -19.42 -7.63 -18.54
N PHE A 681 -19.52 -8.96 -18.55
CA PHE A 681 -18.38 -9.82 -18.23
C PHE A 681 -17.26 -9.72 -19.29
N LYS A 682 -17.62 -9.56 -20.58
CA LYS A 682 -16.64 -9.26 -21.65
C LYS A 682 -15.90 -7.96 -21.42
N LYS A 683 -16.60 -6.88 -21.01
CA LYS A 683 -15.95 -5.60 -20.66
C LYS A 683 -14.95 -5.79 -19.52
N ILE A 684 -15.32 -6.55 -18.51
CA ILE A 684 -14.45 -6.87 -17.37
C ILE A 684 -13.24 -7.69 -17.79
N MET A 685 -13.38 -8.63 -18.74
CA MET A 685 -12.25 -9.39 -19.29
C MET A 685 -11.26 -8.48 -20.01
N VAL A 686 -11.75 -7.50 -20.78
CA VAL A 686 -10.89 -6.51 -21.46
C VAL A 686 -10.19 -5.58 -20.45
N GLU A 687 -10.90 -5.09 -19.43
CA GLU A 687 -10.33 -4.25 -18.38
C GLU A 687 -9.26 -4.99 -17.56
N LYS A 688 -9.41 -6.29 -17.34
CA LYS A 688 -8.43 -7.11 -16.60
C LYS A 688 -7.08 -7.23 -17.29
N GLY A 689 -7.05 -7.22 -18.61
CA GLY A 689 -5.78 -7.18 -19.37
C GLY A 689 -4.93 -5.93 -19.08
N SER A 690 -5.53 -4.90 -18.46
CA SER A 690 -4.86 -3.64 -18.11
C SER A 690 -4.39 -3.53 -16.66
N ARG A 691 -4.65 -4.52 -15.80
CA ARG A 691 -4.17 -4.50 -14.39
C ARG A 691 -2.67 -4.73 -14.33
N ARG A 692 -1.90 -3.66 -14.31
CA ARG A 692 -0.43 -3.71 -14.19
C ARG A 692 0.05 -2.64 -13.22
N VAL A 693 1.05 -2.98 -12.41
CA VAL A 693 1.83 -1.98 -11.70
C VAL A 693 2.67 -1.24 -12.75
N GLU A 694 2.49 0.04 -12.89
CA GLU A 694 3.24 0.85 -13.86
C GLU A 694 4.66 1.07 -13.33
N ILE A 695 5.65 0.65 -14.12
CA ILE A 695 7.06 0.88 -13.83
C ILE A 695 7.54 1.91 -14.84
N LYS A 696 7.94 3.08 -14.36
CA LYS A 696 8.39 4.17 -15.21
C LYS A 696 9.82 3.95 -15.72
N ASN A 697 10.06 4.28 -16.98
CA ASN A 697 11.41 4.34 -17.54
C ASN A 697 12.08 5.66 -17.12
N GLY A 698 13.04 5.58 -16.21
CA GLY A 698 13.77 6.74 -15.73
C GLY A 698 14.91 7.22 -16.64
N ASP A 699 15.19 6.50 -17.73
CA ASP A 699 16.23 6.87 -18.69
C ASP A 699 15.71 7.92 -19.68
N ASN A 700 14.40 8.02 -19.88
CA ASN A 700 13.78 9.06 -20.67
C ASN A 700 13.72 10.33 -19.81
N GLU A 701 14.37 11.42 -20.24
CA GLU A 701 14.14 12.72 -19.62
C GLU A 701 12.68 13.08 -19.84
N PRO A 702 11.91 13.32 -18.76
CA PRO A 702 10.52 13.72 -18.90
C PRO A 702 10.47 15.06 -19.62
N TYR A 703 9.44 15.26 -20.45
CA TYR A 703 9.17 16.57 -21.03
C TYR A 703 8.86 17.52 -19.88
N LYS A 704 9.70 18.55 -19.71
CA LYS A 704 9.48 19.56 -18.69
C LYS A 704 8.22 20.33 -19.01
N ASN A 705 7.34 20.39 -18.07
CA ASN A 705 6.09 21.13 -18.19
C ASN A 705 6.30 22.51 -17.57
N GLU A 706 6.63 23.49 -18.40
CA GLU A 706 6.92 24.87 -17.99
C GLU A 706 5.75 25.79 -18.34
N ILE A 707 5.65 26.91 -17.62
CA ILE A 707 4.71 27.98 -17.95
C ILE A 707 5.12 28.59 -19.30
N ARG A 708 4.18 28.64 -20.21
CA ARG A 708 4.42 29.13 -21.57
C ARG A 708 4.43 30.65 -21.61
N LYS A 709 5.36 31.20 -22.39
CA LYS A 709 5.46 32.64 -22.69
C LYS A 709 4.77 32.94 -24.03
N PHE A 710 3.45 32.99 -24.05
CA PHE A 710 2.67 33.23 -25.26
C PHE A 710 1.98 34.60 -25.32
N MET A 711 2.05 35.41 -24.26
CA MET A 711 1.55 36.77 -24.21
C MET A 711 2.60 37.71 -23.62
N ASP A 712 2.32 39.02 -23.68
CA ASP A 712 3.18 40.05 -23.07
C ASP A 712 3.42 39.72 -21.59
N GLU A 713 4.64 39.77 -21.13
CA GLU A 713 5.07 39.35 -19.80
C GLU A 713 4.35 40.17 -18.69
N LYS A 714 4.09 41.46 -18.92
CA LYS A 714 3.39 42.30 -17.96
C LYS A 714 1.89 41.96 -17.87
N GLU A 715 1.27 41.65 -19.00
CA GLU A 715 -0.13 41.24 -19.06
C GLU A 715 -0.31 39.85 -18.46
N PHE A 716 0.62 38.89 -18.77
CA PHE A 716 0.63 37.57 -18.16
C PHE A 716 0.75 37.66 -16.64
N GLN A 717 1.73 38.40 -16.13
CA GLN A 717 1.92 38.56 -14.69
C GLN A 717 0.71 39.17 -13.99
N ARG A 718 0.08 40.15 -14.59
CA ARG A 718 -1.15 40.77 -14.05
C ARG A 718 -2.29 39.74 -13.94
N ILE A 719 -2.53 38.98 -14.98
CA ILE A 719 -3.62 37.99 -15.07
C ILE A 719 -3.33 36.83 -14.15
N TYR A 720 -2.11 36.34 -14.18
CA TYR A 720 -1.64 35.21 -13.38
C TYR A 720 -1.66 35.52 -11.87
N ASN A 721 -1.12 36.67 -11.45
CA ASN A 721 -1.11 37.08 -10.06
C ASN A 721 -2.52 37.22 -9.51
N ASN A 722 -3.46 37.79 -10.28
CA ASN A 722 -4.86 37.88 -9.87
C ASN A 722 -5.51 36.51 -9.73
N LEU A 723 -5.25 35.57 -10.62
CA LEU A 723 -5.74 34.19 -10.50
C LEU A 723 -5.15 33.52 -9.26
N TYR A 724 -3.83 33.60 -9.08
CA TYR A 724 -3.13 33.02 -7.95
C TYR A 724 -3.60 33.62 -6.63
N ASP A 725 -3.68 34.96 -6.51
CA ASP A 725 -4.11 35.64 -5.28
C ASP A 725 -5.54 35.23 -4.86
N ASN A 726 -6.41 34.94 -5.81
CA ASN A 726 -7.75 34.45 -5.52
C ASN A 726 -7.77 32.96 -5.12
N LEU A 727 -7.08 32.10 -5.86
CA LEU A 727 -7.05 30.66 -5.59
C LEU A 727 -6.19 30.30 -4.37
N SER A 728 -5.23 31.15 -4.00
CA SER A 728 -4.37 30.88 -2.83
C SER A 728 -5.09 31.03 -1.47
N LYS A 729 -6.29 31.62 -1.46
CA LYS A 729 -7.06 31.82 -0.22
C LYS A 729 -7.69 30.51 0.24
N ARG A 730 -7.56 30.19 1.53
CA ARG A 730 -8.31 29.12 2.17
C ARG A 730 -9.55 29.67 2.86
N THR A 731 -10.57 28.83 2.95
CA THR A 731 -11.82 29.15 3.63
C THR A 731 -12.20 28.02 4.58
N PHE A 732 -13.07 28.31 5.53
CA PHE A 732 -13.81 27.32 6.31
C PHE A 732 -15.31 27.56 6.13
N TYR A 733 -16.09 26.47 6.21
CA TYR A 733 -17.55 26.58 6.09
C TYR A 733 -18.21 26.74 7.45
N ARG A 734 -19.31 27.51 7.46
CA ARG A 734 -20.19 27.64 8.63
C ARG A 734 -21.49 26.91 8.36
N CYS A 735 -21.92 26.10 9.32
CA CYS A 735 -23.21 25.44 9.33
C CYS A 735 -24.05 25.99 10.46
N ASP A 736 -25.33 26.28 10.17
CA ASP A 736 -26.32 26.48 11.21
C ASP A 736 -27.20 25.23 11.31
N ILE A 737 -27.10 24.54 12.43
CA ILE A 737 -27.84 23.32 12.70
C ILE A 737 -28.79 23.61 13.84
N ASP A 738 -30.10 23.50 13.61
CA ASP A 738 -31.08 23.45 14.67
C ASP A 738 -30.80 22.18 15.52
N SER A 739 -30.23 22.41 16.69
CA SER A 739 -29.79 21.31 17.58
C SER A 739 -30.94 20.45 18.07
N ASP A 740 -32.11 21.02 18.31
CA ASP A 740 -33.27 20.26 18.83
C ASP A 740 -33.92 19.44 17.70
N GLU A 741 -34.01 19.98 16.48
CA GLU A 741 -34.46 19.24 15.28
C GLU A 741 -33.51 18.07 14.99
N PHE A 742 -32.19 18.33 14.95
CA PHE A 742 -31.18 17.29 14.72
C PHE A 742 -31.25 16.16 15.75
N ILE A 743 -31.37 16.51 17.04
CA ILE A 743 -31.47 15.53 18.13
C ILE A 743 -32.74 14.68 17.98
N ASN A 744 -33.87 15.29 17.68
CA ASN A 744 -35.16 14.59 17.49
C ASN A 744 -35.10 13.66 16.26
N ASP A 745 -34.49 14.10 15.19
CA ASP A 745 -34.27 13.27 13.99
C ASP A 745 -33.39 12.06 14.28
N CYS A 746 -32.29 12.25 15.01
CA CYS A 746 -31.43 11.14 15.46
C CYS A 746 -32.20 10.15 16.34
N ILE A 747 -32.95 10.62 17.31
CA ILE A 747 -33.79 9.78 18.19
C ILE A 747 -34.78 8.97 17.34
N THR A 748 -35.49 9.63 16.42
CA THR A 748 -36.48 8.98 15.56
C THR A 748 -35.86 7.89 14.71
N MET A 749 -34.74 8.20 14.07
CA MET A 749 -34.00 7.29 13.22
C MET A 749 -33.48 6.08 13.99
N ILE A 750 -32.87 6.29 15.16
CA ILE A 750 -32.34 5.25 16.01
C ILE A 750 -33.47 4.33 16.52
N ASN A 751 -34.58 4.91 17.00
CA ASN A 751 -35.70 4.13 17.47
C ASN A 751 -36.35 3.29 16.37
N ASN A 752 -36.37 3.77 15.13
CA ASN A 752 -36.84 3.00 13.97
C ASN A 752 -35.88 1.87 13.61
N ASP A 753 -34.57 2.12 13.61
CA ASP A 753 -33.55 1.11 13.35
C ASP A 753 -33.59 0.00 14.40
N LEU A 754 -33.72 0.35 15.68
CA LEU A 754 -33.78 -0.59 16.79
C LEU A 754 -35.04 -1.48 16.78
N LYS A 755 -36.07 -1.19 16.00
CA LYS A 755 -37.22 -2.08 15.79
C LYS A 755 -36.82 -3.36 15.03
N ASN A 756 -35.80 -3.26 14.17
CA ASN A 756 -35.34 -4.36 13.33
C ASN A 756 -34.42 -5.35 14.07
N TYR A 757 -33.95 -4.98 15.28
CA TYR A 757 -33.06 -5.84 16.06
C TYR A 757 -33.88 -6.70 17.03
N ASN A 758 -33.65 -8.00 16.95
CA ASN A 758 -34.16 -8.93 17.97
C ASN A 758 -33.21 -8.92 19.18
N ILE A 759 -33.51 -8.03 20.15
CA ILE A 759 -32.64 -7.77 21.30
C ILE A 759 -33.04 -8.75 22.42
N SER A 760 -32.84 -10.04 22.18
CA SER A 760 -33.06 -11.09 23.18
C SER A 760 -31.90 -12.09 23.14
N LYS A 761 -31.56 -12.61 24.32
CA LYS A 761 -30.56 -13.69 24.43
C LYS A 761 -31.29 -15.00 24.66
N LYS A 762 -31.06 -15.99 23.81
CA LYS A 762 -31.60 -17.34 24.00
C LYS A 762 -30.79 -18.04 25.06
N ILE A 763 -31.47 -18.39 26.17
CA ILE A 763 -30.87 -19.20 27.25
C ILE A 763 -31.51 -20.56 27.20
N ARG A 764 -30.70 -21.61 27.11
CA ARG A 764 -31.14 -22.98 27.19
C ARG A 764 -31.14 -23.42 28.65
N ILE A 765 -32.29 -23.68 29.22
CA ILE A 765 -32.43 -24.25 30.56
C ILE A 765 -32.45 -25.77 30.39
N THR A 766 -31.42 -26.44 30.87
CA THR A 766 -31.34 -27.90 30.89
C THR A 766 -31.64 -28.39 32.31
N ASN A 767 -32.73 -29.10 32.45
CA ASN A 767 -33.06 -29.80 33.68
C ASN A 767 -32.42 -31.18 33.61
N SER A 768 -31.59 -31.49 34.59
CA SER A 768 -30.94 -32.79 34.73
C SER A 768 -31.22 -33.36 36.11
N THR A 769 -31.53 -34.64 36.17
CA THR A 769 -31.59 -35.38 37.46
C THR A 769 -30.25 -36.09 37.69
N ALA A 770 -29.81 -36.02 38.93
CA ALA A 770 -28.62 -36.74 39.37
C ALA A 770 -29.07 -38.10 39.87
N GLU A 771 -28.57 -39.16 39.30
CA GLU A 771 -28.78 -40.53 39.75
C GLU A 771 -27.42 -41.19 40.06
N TYR A 772 -27.41 -42.00 41.13
CA TYR A 772 -26.28 -42.91 41.36
C TYR A 772 -26.64 -44.28 40.75
N ASP A 773 -25.69 -44.81 39.96
CA ASP A 773 -25.87 -46.19 39.53
C ASP A 773 -25.43 -47.17 40.60
N ASP A 774 -25.71 -48.46 40.38
CA ASP A 774 -25.33 -49.56 41.33
C ASP A 774 -23.82 -49.72 41.51
N THR A 775 -23.00 -48.91 40.82
CA THR A 775 -21.54 -48.90 40.93
C THR A 775 -21.00 -47.64 41.60
N GLU A 776 -21.82 -46.88 42.30
CA GLU A 776 -21.52 -45.60 42.95
C GLU A 776 -20.98 -44.51 42.00
N LYS A 777 -21.20 -44.63 40.68
CA LYS A 777 -20.90 -43.56 39.73
C LYS A 777 -22.06 -42.57 39.63
N PHE A 778 -21.69 -41.31 39.72
CA PHE A 778 -22.61 -40.19 39.57
C PHE A 778 -22.86 -39.94 38.06
N GLU A 779 -24.12 -40.08 37.64
CA GLU A 779 -24.55 -39.73 36.30
C GLU A 779 -25.62 -38.64 36.30
N LEU A 780 -25.42 -37.61 35.46
CA LEU A 780 -26.40 -36.57 35.19
C LEU A 780 -27.23 -36.95 33.96
N LYS A 781 -28.47 -37.39 34.20
CA LYS A 781 -29.43 -37.65 33.10
C LYS A 781 -30.20 -36.38 32.78
N LYS A 782 -30.15 -36.00 31.53
CA LYS A 782 -30.85 -34.86 30.97
C LYS A 782 -32.34 -35.22 30.86
N VAL A 783 -33.20 -34.43 31.56
CA VAL A 783 -34.64 -34.66 31.61
C VAL A 783 -35.35 -33.81 30.55
N SER A 784 -34.98 -32.55 30.38
CA SER A 784 -35.58 -31.67 29.39
C SER A 784 -34.71 -30.46 29.09
N ASP A 785 -34.82 -29.95 27.87
CA ASP A 785 -34.29 -28.65 27.46
C ASP A 785 -35.44 -27.71 27.14
N LYS A 786 -35.30 -26.46 27.56
CA LYS A 786 -36.22 -25.38 27.20
C LYS A 786 -35.40 -24.16 26.82
N ASP A 787 -35.57 -23.70 25.60
CA ASP A 787 -35.01 -22.42 25.18
C ASP A 787 -35.95 -21.29 25.65
N VAL A 788 -35.41 -20.33 26.39
CA VAL A 788 -36.13 -19.16 26.88
C VAL A 788 -35.47 -17.93 26.33
N ASP A 789 -36.24 -17.08 25.64
CA ASP A 789 -35.78 -15.77 25.23
C ASP A 789 -35.86 -14.80 26.41
N ILE A 790 -34.69 -14.33 26.86
CA ILE A 790 -34.61 -13.33 27.93
C ILE A 790 -34.23 -11.99 27.28
N PRO A 791 -35.04 -10.94 27.46
CA PRO A 791 -34.67 -9.61 27.02
C PRO A 791 -33.34 -9.20 27.64
N ILE A 792 -32.47 -8.53 26.84
CA ILE A 792 -31.16 -8.10 27.33
C ILE A 792 -31.30 -7.11 28.50
N SER A 793 -32.44 -6.41 28.60
CA SER A 793 -32.76 -5.54 29.74
C SER A 793 -32.69 -6.21 31.13
N ASP A 794 -32.83 -7.52 31.15
CA ASP A 794 -32.85 -8.30 32.41
C ASP A 794 -31.49 -8.94 32.73
N LEU A 795 -30.45 -8.65 31.93
CA LEU A 795 -29.10 -9.13 32.11
C LEU A 795 -28.21 -8.00 32.65
N GLU A 796 -27.70 -8.16 33.86
CA GLU A 796 -26.89 -7.17 34.60
C GLU A 796 -25.44 -7.02 34.08
N GLU A 797 -25.23 -6.73 32.82
CA GLU A 797 -23.93 -6.19 32.36
C GLU A 797 -24.19 -4.86 31.65
N ASN A 798 -24.35 -3.81 32.44
CA ASN A 798 -24.53 -2.47 31.89
C ASN A 798 -23.19 -1.78 31.71
N LYS A 799 -22.85 -1.41 30.45
CA LYS A 799 -21.90 -0.32 30.24
C LYS A 799 -22.43 0.88 31.00
N ASN A 800 -21.54 1.58 31.68
CA ASN A 800 -21.90 2.84 32.31
C ASN A 800 -22.33 3.83 31.21
N ASP A 801 -23.43 4.54 31.43
CA ASP A 801 -23.90 5.59 30.52
C ASP A 801 -22.77 6.55 30.13
N PHE A 802 -21.81 6.76 31.01
CA PHE A 802 -20.63 7.59 30.77
C PHE A 802 -19.76 7.01 29.66
N GLU A 803 -19.52 5.71 29.64
CA GLU A 803 -18.70 5.04 28.59
C GLU A 803 -19.40 5.10 27.24
N ILE A 804 -20.72 4.94 27.19
CA ILE A 804 -21.49 5.07 25.95
C ILE A 804 -21.44 6.50 25.42
N VAL A 805 -21.63 7.49 26.30
CA VAL A 805 -21.53 8.90 25.93
C VAL A 805 -20.14 9.25 25.43
N GLU A 806 -19.07 8.80 26.10
CA GLU A 806 -17.70 9.05 25.67
C GLU A 806 -17.39 8.40 24.33
N TYR A 807 -17.85 7.16 24.11
CA TYR A 807 -17.69 6.47 22.85
C TYR A 807 -18.30 7.27 21.69
N ILE A 808 -19.57 7.67 21.81
CA ILE A 808 -20.26 8.45 20.77
C ILE A 808 -19.61 9.83 20.60
N MET A 809 -19.19 10.50 21.69
CA MET A 809 -18.48 11.78 21.61
C MET A 809 -17.21 11.69 20.79
N TYR A 810 -16.41 10.67 21.06
CA TYR A 810 -15.13 10.48 20.40
C TYR A 810 -15.29 10.34 18.87
N HIS A 811 -16.30 9.56 18.45
CA HIS A 811 -16.50 9.29 17.01
C HIS A 811 -17.27 10.38 16.27
N THR A 812 -18.15 11.12 16.95
CA THR A 812 -19.00 12.13 16.31
C THR A 812 -18.57 13.56 16.53
N MET A 813 -17.71 13.81 17.53
CA MET A 813 -17.29 15.14 17.97
C MET A 813 -18.48 16.03 18.42
N LEU A 814 -19.64 15.44 18.69
CA LEU A 814 -20.79 16.17 19.22
C LEU A 814 -20.63 16.53 20.70
N PRO A 815 -21.19 17.66 21.16
CA PRO A 815 -21.16 18.04 22.55
C PRO A 815 -21.87 16.99 23.44
N ARG A 816 -21.34 16.76 24.64
CA ARG A 816 -21.87 15.80 25.60
C ARG A 816 -23.37 15.92 25.82
N MET A 817 -23.90 17.16 25.94
CA MET A 817 -25.31 17.42 26.16
C MET A 817 -26.21 16.97 25.01
N ALA A 818 -25.75 17.11 23.77
CA ALA A 818 -26.48 16.63 22.61
C ALA A 818 -26.59 15.09 22.62
N ILE A 819 -25.48 14.40 22.88
CA ILE A 819 -25.45 12.95 22.95
C ILE A 819 -26.30 12.44 24.13
N PHE A 820 -26.23 13.09 25.29
CA PHE A 820 -27.04 12.75 26.43
C PHE A 820 -28.53 12.88 26.13
N LYS A 821 -28.97 13.93 25.42
CA LYS A 821 -30.36 14.09 24.96
C LYS A 821 -30.78 12.98 24.00
N ILE A 822 -29.90 12.64 23.03
CA ILE A 822 -30.13 11.54 22.06
C ILE A 822 -30.33 10.21 22.82
N ILE A 823 -29.40 9.83 23.72
CA ILE A 823 -29.45 8.58 24.47
C ILE A 823 -30.71 8.51 25.33
N ASN A 824 -31.09 9.60 25.98
CA ASN A 824 -32.29 9.64 26.79
C ASN A 824 -33.58 9.51 25.97
N GLY A 825 -33.58 9.86 24.70
CA GLY A 825 -34.72 9.66 23.80
C GLY A 825 -34.81 8.27 23.17
N ILE A 826 -33.83 7.38 23.39
CA ILE A 826 -33.86 6.03 22.86
C ILE A 826 -34.75 5.12 23.73
N GLU A 827 -35.80 4.55 23.13
CA GLU A 827 -36.75 3.66 23.81
C GLU A 827 -36.11 2.38 24.32
N LYS A 828 -35.23 1.76 23.51
CA LYS A 828 -34.51 0.53 23.84
C LYS A 828 -33.04 0.83 24.22
N ARG A 829 -32.83 1.70 25.21
CA ARG A 829 -31.52 2.19 25.62
C ARG A 829 -30.52 1.10 25.97
N PHE A 830 -31.01 0.01 26.59
CA PHE A 830 -30.19 -1.15 26.94
C PHE A 830 -29.51 -1.81 25.73
N ALA A 831 -30.02 -1.60 24.50
CA ALA A 831 -29.42 -2.10 23.30
C ALA A 831 -27.99 -1.53 23.08
N LEU A 832 -27.69 -0.34 23.58
CA LEU A 832 -26.40 0.30 23.52
C LEU A 832 -25.29 -0.43 24.30
N ASN A 833 -25.67 -1.37 25.18
CA ASN A 833 -24.72 -2.25 25.85
C ASN A 833 -24.09 -3.27 24.88
N ASN A 834 -24.72 -3.52 23.72
CA ASN A 834 -24.16 -4.32 22.66
C ASN A 834 -23.23 -3.43 21.79
N GLN A 835 -21.98 -3.85 21.64
CA GLN A 835 -20.97 -3.08 20.94
C GLN A 835 -21.33 -2.86 19.46
N GLU A 836 -21.80 -3.88 18.76
CA GLU A 836 -22.20 -3.81 17.34
C GLU A 836 -23.35 -2.82 17.14
N ILE A 837 -24.33 -2.81 18.04
CA ILE A 837 -25.46 -1.87 18.00
C ILE A 837 -24.97 -0.45 18.30
N LEU A 838 -24.06 -0.29 19.26
CA LEU A 838 -23.49 1.01 19.62
C LEU A 838 -22.70 1.60 18.42
N GLU A 839 -21.93 0.78 17.74
CA GLU A 839 -21.19 1.18 16.54
C GLU A 839 -22.13 1.60 15.40
N ASN A 840 -23.16 0.79 15.13
CA ASN A 840 -24.14 1.11 14.10
C ASN A 840 -24.90 2.42 14.40
N ILE A 841 -25.31 2.61 15.65
CA ILE A 841 -25.99 3.84 16.09
C ILE A 841 -25.05 5.04 15.98
N THR A 842 -23.80 4.88 16.36
CA THR A 842 -22.79 5.93 16.23
C THR A 842 -22.59 6.32 14.77
N GLN A 843 -22.53 5.33 13.87
CA GLN A 843 -22.43 5.57 12.43
C GLN A 843 -23.69 6.26 11.88
N LEU A 844 -24.88 5.86 12.32
CA LEU A 844 -26.13 6.52 11.95
C LEU A 844 -26.16 7.99 12.36
N ILE A 845 -25.70 8.29 13.58
CA ILE A 845 -25.58 9.69 14.07
C ILE A 845 -24.59 10.46 13.20
N LEU A 846 -23.45 9.87 12.88
CA LEU A 846 -22.41 10.50 12.07
C LEU A 846 -22.89 10.77 10.64
N ASP A 847 -23.57 9.82 10.02
CA ASP A 847 -24.16 9.97 8.68
C ASP A 847 -25.25 11.07 8.66
N LYS A 848 -26.10 11.09 9.71
CA LYS A 848 -27.11 12.15 9.84
C LYS A 848 -26.46 13.51 10.04
N LEU A 849 -25.42 13.61 10.88
CA LEU A 849 -24.67 14.84 11.12
C LEU A 849 -24.06 15.36 9.82
N THR A 850 -23.42 14.49 9.05
CA THR A 850 -22.81 14.83 7.77
C THR A 850 -23.86 15.33 6.77
N LYS A 851 -24.98 14.62 6.63
CA LYS A 851 -26.10 15.04 5.76
C LYS A 851 -26.72 16.36 6.22
N THR A 852 -26.87 16.55 7.52
CA THR A 852 -27.45 17.81 8.10
C THR A 852 -26.47 18.97 7.88
N LYS A 853 -25.18 18.79 8.11
CA LYS A 853 -24.16 19.79 7.79
C LYS A 853 -24.19 20.16 6.31
N ALA A 854 -24.24 19.18 5.42
CA ALA A 854 -24.25 19.40 3.98
C ALA A 854 -25.48 20.16 3.48
N LYS A 855 -26.65 19.97 4.11
CA LYS A 855 -27.87 20.73 3.79
C LYS A 855 -27.83 22.16 4.32
N ASN A 856 -27.18 22.37 5.44
CA ASN A 856 -27.26 23.60 6.24
C ASN A 856 -25.94 24.41 6.19
N VAL A 857 -25.09 24.19 5.19
CA VAL A 857 -23.95 25.09 4.94
C VAL A 857 -24.52 26.45 4.54
N LEU A 858 -24.27 27.46 5.36
CA LEU A 858 -24.74 28.81 5.14
C LEU A 858 -23.81 29.60 4.24
N GLU A 859 -22.53 29.59 4.58
CA GLU A 859 -21.50 30.39 3.96
C GLU A 859 -20.11 29.83 4.20
N TYR A 860 -19.18 30.34 3.39
CA TYR A 860 -17.75 30.17 3.61
C TYR A 860 -17.14 31.48 4.03
N GLU A 861 -16.20 31.43 4.96
CA GLU A 861 -15.40 32.58 5.41
C GLU A 861 -13.94 32.37 5.04
N VAL A 862 -13.29 33.44 4.54
CA VAL A 862 -11.86 33.40 4.21
C VAL A 862 -11.02 33.37 5.48
N ILE A 863 -10.03 32.49 5.54
CA ILE A 863 -9.06 32.44 6.62
C ILE A 863 -7.98 33.50 6.36
N GLU A 864 -7.97 34.56 7.11
CA GLU A 864 -6.99 35.63 6.95
C GLU A 864 -5.57 35.12 7.29
N GLY A 865 -4.60 35.57 6.49
CA GLY A 865 -3.18 35.25 6.72
C GLY A 865 -2.71 33.88 6.23
N TYR A 866 -3.60 33.05 5.68
CA TYR A 866 -3.24 31.76 5.07
C TYR A 866 -3.26 31.87 3.54
N LYS A 867 -2.14 31.52 2.90
CA LYS A 867 -2.05 31.42 1.44
C LYS A 867 -1.47 30.07 1.03
N LEU A 868 -2.09 29.43 0.05
CA LEU A 868 -1.54 28.24 -0.62
C LEU A 868 -0.37 28.65 -1.51
N GLU A 869 0.64 27.80 -1.62
CA GLU A 869 1.73 28.01 -2.57
C GLU A 869 1.33 27.66 -4.00
N GLU A 870 2.04 28.23 -4.96
CA GLU A 870 1.77 28.06 -6.39
C GLU A 870 1.77 26.60 -6.84
N GLY A 871 2.75 25.81 -6.37
CA GLY A 871 2.86 24.36 -6.65
C GLY A 871 1.80 23.49 -5.96
N GLU A 872 1.04 24.06 -5.02
CA GLU A 872 -0.13 23.40 -4.43
C GLU A 872 -1.38 23.63 -5.28
N ILE A 873 -1.47 24.72 -6.02
CA ILE A 873 -2.66 25.09 -6.79
C ILE A 873 -2.61 24.54 -8.22
N PHE A 874 -1.49 24.74 -8.91
CA PHE A 874 -1.35 24.41 -10.33
C PHE A 874 -0.58 23.11 -10.55
N SER A 875 -0.99 22.35 -11.57
CA SER A 875 -0.28 21.12 -11.94
C SER A 875 0.88 21.45 -12.90
N PHE A 876 2.09 21.16 -12.46
CA PHE A 876 3.32 21.24 -13.28
C PHE A 876 3.89 19.85 -13.55
N ASP A 877 3.05 18.84 -13.64
CA ASP A 877 3.46 17.45 -13.81
C ASP A 877 4.29 17.28 -15.09
N ASN A 878 5.46 16.67 -14.96
CA ASN A 878 6.27 16.29 -16.10
C ASN A 878 5.61 15.14 -16.87
N ILE A 879 5.68 15.20 -18.19
CA ILE A 879 5.08 14.23 -19.10
C ILE A 879 6.15 13.23 -19.55
N SER A 880 5.89 11.93 -19.37
CA SER A 880 6.75 10.86 -19.88
C SER A 880 6.37 10.45 -21.31
N GLU A 881 7.28 9.81 -22.04
CA GLU A 881 6.95 9.23 -23.36
C GLU A 881 5.82 8.20 -23.27
N GLU A 882 5.71 7.49 -22.19
CA GLU A 882 4.66 6.49 -21.94
C GLU A 882 3.27 7.13 -21.83
N ASP A 883 3.18 8.38 -21.39
CA ASP A 883 1.92 9.11 -21.33
C ASP A 883 1.33 9.37 -22.72
N PHE A 884 2.16 9.43 -23.78
CA PHE A 884 1.70 9.51 -25.17
C PHE A 884 1.23 8.17 -25.76
N SER A 885 1.22 7.10 -24.97
CA SER A 885 0.76 5.77 -25.39
C SER A 885 -0.70 5.73 -25.84
N LYS A 886 -1.53 6.65 -25.34
CA LYS A 886 -2.89 6.89 -25.79
C LYS A 886 -3.02 8.32 -26.28
N GLU A 887 -3.55 8.50 -27.48
CA GLU A 887 -3.68 9.81 -28.17
C GLU A 887 -4.45 10.85 -27.34
N TRP A 888 -5.33 10.43 -26.46
CA TRP A 888 -6.14 11.31 -25.62
C TRP A 888 -5.56 11.58 -24.22
N LYS A 889 -4.51 10.84 -23.81
CA LYS A 889 -3.99 10.93 -22.44
C LYS A 889 -3.19 12.21 -22.18
N VAL A 890 -2.59 12.78 -23.21
CA VAL A 890 -1.79 14.00 -23.12
C VAL A 890 -2.29 15.04 -24.11
N PHE A 891 -2.52 16.24 -23.62
CA PHE A 891 -2.69 17.44 -24.42
C PHE A 891 -1.33 18.11 -24.61
N ARG A 892 -1.02 18.53 -25.81
CA ARG A 892 0.12 19.39 -26.13
C ARG A 892 -0.38 20.69 -26.72
N ALA A 893 -0.04 21.80 -26.06
CA ALA A 893 -0.41 23.12 -26.53
C ALA A 893 0.12 23.41 -27.94
N ASN A 894 -0.68 24.01 -28.79
CA ASN A 894 -0.22 24.47 -30.11
C ASN A 894 0.74 25.64 -29.93
N SER A 895 2.02 25.44 -30.36
CA SER A 895 3.12 26.39 -30.15
C SER A 895 2.88 27.80 -30.71
N LYS A 896 1.92 27.98 -31.63
CA LYS A 896 1.67 29.26 -32.32
C LYS A 896 0.47 30.06 -31.78
N VAL A 897 -0.56 29.42 -31.23
CA VAL A 897 -1.85 30.08 -30.97
C VAL A 897 -2.43 29.72 -29.59
N SER A 898 -1.83 28.81 -28.86
CA SER A 898 -2.43 28.27 -27.64
C SER A 898 -2.50 29.28 -26.49
N ASN A 899 -3.67 29.36 -25.84
CA ASN A 899 -3.96 30.08 -24.62
C ASN A 899 -3.82 29.18 -23.37
N SER A 900 -3.21 27.99 -23.50
CA SER A 900 -2.86 27.10 -22.40
C SER A 900 -1.72 27.69 -21.57
N MET A 901 -1.85 27.66 -20.23
CA MET A 901 -0.80 28.10 -19.32
C MET A 901 0.45 27.22 -19.40
N ASN A 902 0.25 25.92 -19.51
CA ASN A 902 1.33 24.93 -19.59
C ASN A 902 1.48 24.37 -20.99
N GLU A 903 2.66 23.83 -21.31
CA GLU A 903 2.88 23.16 -22.59
C GLU A 903 2.12 21.84 -22.68
N TYR A 904 1.96 21.14 -21.56
CA TYR A 904 1.32 19.83 -21.50
C TYR A 904 0.33 19.72 -20.36
N TYR A 905 -0.73 18.93 -20.58
CA TYR A 905 -1.63 18.44 -19.53
C TYR A 905 -1.85 16.96 -19.67
N LYS A 906 -1.95 16.26 -18.53
CA LYS A 906 -2.28 14.84 -18.45
C LYS A 906 -3.76 14.67 -18.08
N PHE A 907 -4.45 13.74 -18.75
CA PHE A 907 -5.87 13.53 -18.56
C PHE A 907 -6.21 12.12 -18.12
N ASP A 908 -7.30 12.04 -17.33
CA ASP A 908 -7.88 10.79 -16.88
C ASP A 908 -8.95 10.27 -17.87
N SER A 909 -9.47 11.14 -18.75
CA SER A 909 -10.51 10.80 -19.71
C SER A 909 -10.35 11.52 -21.06
N LYS A 910 -10.91 10.92 -22.13
CA LYS A 910 -10.98 11.54 -23.46
C LYS A 910 -11.78 12.83 -23.44
N GLY A 911 -12.87 12.88 -22.64
CA GLY A 911 -13.71 14.07 -22.54
C GLY A 911 -12.97 15.30 -22.00
N GLU A 912 -12.04 15.13 -21.07
CA GLU A 912 -11.18 16.21 -20.58
C GLU A 912 -10.26 16.74 -21.68
N LYS A 913 -9.70 15.84 -22.51
CA LYS A 913 -8.88 16.25 -23.65
C LYS A 913 -9.68 17.04 -24.68
N ASP A 914 -10.85 16.52 -25.06
CA ASP A 914 -11.73 17.19 -26.03
C ASP A 914 -12.17 18.58 -25.53
N PHE A 915 -12.32 18.73 -24.21
CA PHE A 915 -12.60 20.01 -23.56
C PHE A 915 -11.40 20.97 -23.66
N ALA A 916 -10.19 20.50 -23.35
CA ALA A 916 -8.98 21.31 -23.48
C ALA A 916 -8.73 21.76 -24.93
N ASP A 917 -8.92 20.86 -25.90
CA ASP A 917 -8.83 21.16 -27.33
C ASP A 917 -9.86 22.24 -27.77
N SER A 918 -11.02 22.26 -27.13
CA SER A 918 -12.07 23.24 -27.37
C SER A 918 -11.77 24.60 -26.74
N LEU A 919 -11.19 24.58 -25.52
CA LEU A 919 -10.69 25.80 -24.86
C LEU A 919 -9.60 26.48 -25.66
N GLU A 920 -8.67 25.70 -26.22
CA GLU A 920 -7.56 26.21 -27.03
C GLU A 920 -8.00 26.90 -28.29
N LYS A 921 -9.12 26.48 -28.89
CA LYS A 921 -9.70 27.08 -30.13
C LYS A 921 -10.45 28.36 -29.88
N ASN A 922 -10.89 28.63 -28.67
CA ASN A 922 -11.69 29.82 -28.37
C ASN A 922 -10.84 31.06 -28.04
N ARG A 923 -10.84 32.06 -28.92
CA ARG A 923 -10.00 33.27 -28.78
C ARG A 923 -10.42 34.21 -27.62
N ASN A 924 -11.63 34.04 -27.09
CA ASN A 924 -12.08 34.83 -25.95
C ASN A 924 -11.56 34.26 -24.62
N ILE A 925 -10.99 33.05 -24.64
CA ILE A 925 -10.27 32.48 -23.51
C ILE A 925 -8.84 33.04 -23.54
N LEU A 926 -8.50 33.80 -22.52
CA LEU A 926 -7.17 34.41 -22.38
C LEU A 926 -6.12 33.38 -21.87
N LEU A 927 -6.56 32.58 -20.93
CA LEU A 927 -5.71 31.56 -20.26
C LEU A 927 -6.58 30.43 -19.76
N PHE A 928 -6.09 29.20 -19.84
CA PHE A 928 -6.64 28.06 -19.10
C PHE A 928 -5.54 27.19 -18.52
N THR A 929 -5.85 26.56 -17.38
CA THR A 929 -4.93 25.64 -16.72
C THR A 929 -5.69 24.57 -15.94
N LYS A 930 -5.06 23.42 -15.73
CA LYS A 930 -5.57 22.35 -14.88
C LYS A 930 -5.12 22.59 -13.45
N LEU A 931 -6.04 22.46 -12.49
CA LEU A 931 -5.73 22.56 -11.07
C LEU A 931 -5.14 21.26 -10.57
N LYS A 932 -4.25 21.34 -9.59
CA LYS A 932 -3.57 20.16 -9.02
C LYS A 932 -4.53 19.37 -8.16
N LYS A 933 -4.81 18.15 -8.55
CA LYS A 933 -5.69 17.23 -7.83
C LYS A 933 -5.11 16.92 -6.44
N GLY A 934 -5.88 17.18 -5.39
CA GLY A 934 -5.43 16.99 -4.00
C GLY A 934 -4.48 18.07 -3.47
N GLY A 935 -4.07 19.05 -4.29
CA GLY A 935 -3.28 20.22 -3.86
C GLY A 935 -4.21 21.40 -3.51
N PHE A 936 -4.96 21.91 -4.50
CA PHE A 936 -6.02 22.86 -4.22
C PHE A 936 -7.26 22.12 -3.73
N VAL A 937 -7.61 22.30 -2.45
CA VAL A 937 -8.73 21.59 -1.84
C VAL A 937 -9.67 22.56 -1.11
N ILE A 938 -10.96 22.30 -1.25
CA ILE A 938 -12.05 22.96 -0.55
C ILE A 938 -12.56 22.00 0.51
N ASP A 939 -12.56 22.41 1.77
CA ASP A 939 -13.12 21.61 2.86
C ASP A 939 -14.63 21.60 2.76
N THR A 940 -15.24 20.41 2.72
CA THR A 940 -16.69 20.23 2.69
C THR A 940 -17.13 19.25 3.78
N PRO A 941 -18.41 19.24 4.18
CA PRO A 941 -18.93 18.26 5.14
C PRO A 941 -18.69 16.79 4.72
N HIS A 942 -18.58 16.54 3.42
CA HIS A 942 -18.30 15.20 2.85
C HIS A 942 -16.83 14.97 2.52
N GLY A 943 -15.93 15.73 3.17
CA GLY A 943 -14.49 15.66 2.92
C GLY A 943 -14.03 16.58 1.79
N ASN A 944 -12.76 16.52 1.46
CA ASN A 944 -12.09 17.42 0.54
C ASN A 944 -12.66 17.34 -0.88
N PHE A 945 -12.72 18.49 -1.54
CA PHE A 945 -13.13 18.67 -2.93
C PHE A 945 -12.07 19.47 -3.69
N SER A 946 -11.73 19.05 -4.90
CA SER A 946 -10.73 19.69 -5.76
C SER A 946 -11.31 19.85 -7.15
N PRO A 947 -11.63 21.07 -7.62
CA PRO A 947 -12.08 21.30 -9.00
C PRO A 947 -10.96 21.06 -10.01
N ASP A 948 -11.34 20.84 -11.28
CA ASP A 948 -10.41 20.40 -12.32
C ASP A 948 -9.70 21.55 -13.05
N TRP A 949 -10.41 22.66 -13.32
CA TRP A 949 -9.93 23.68 -14.23
C TRP A 949 -10.07 25.10 -13.69
N ALA A 950 -9.10 25.96 -14.07
CA ALA A 950 -9.18 27.41 -13.95
C ALA A 950 -9.06 28.03 -15.35
N ILE A 951 -10.02 28.88 -15.72
CA ILE A 951 -10.14 29.47 -17.04
C ILE A 951 -10.37 31.00 -16.89
N ILE A 952 -9.63 31.77 -17.67
CA ILE A 952 -9.75 33.23 -17.70
C ILE A 952 -10.36 33.63 -19.03
N TYR A 953 -11.49 34.29 -18.96
CA TYR A 953 -12.29 34.70 -20.10
C TYR A 953 -12.38 36.23 -20.21
N LYS A 954 -12.31 36.75 -21.44
CA LYS A 954 -12.48 38.15 -21.76
C LYS A 954 -13.85 38.37 -22.38
N ASP A 955 -14.73 39.08 -21.68
CA ASP A 955 -16.01 39.47 -22.23
C ASP A 955 -15.82 40.66 -23.19
N ILE A 956 -16.17 40.46 -24.47
CA ILE A 956 -16.03 41.44 -25.55
C ILE A 956 -17.31 42.31 -25.70
N GLY A 957 -18.38 42.01 -24.96
CA GLY A 957 -19.72 42.59 -25.16
C GLY A 957 -19.99 43.96 -24.54
N ASN A 958 -19.07 44.49 -23.71
CA ASN A 958 -19.21 45.82 -23.09
C ASN A 958 -17.90 46.60 -23.20
N ASP A 959 -17.97 47.92 -23.39
CA ASP A 959 -16.81 48.84 -23.48
C ASP A 959 -15.85 48.81 -22.27
N SER A 960 -16.20 48.10 -21.20
CA SER A 960 -15.33 47.76 -20.06
C SER A 960 -14.74 46.38 -20.23
N LYS A 961 -13.43 46.25 -20.39
CA LYS A 961 -12.63 45.01 -20.43
C LYS A 961 -12.78 44.21 -19.12
N ILE A 962 -13.90 43.50 -18.93
CA ILE A 962 -14.11 42.68 -17.75
C ILE A 962 -13.41 41.33 -17.96
N THR A 963 -12.47 40.98 -17.08
CA THR A 963 -11.84 39.68 -17.04
C THR A 963 -12.63 38.84 -16.02
N LEU A 964 -13.21 37.73 -16.47
CA LEU A 964 -13.93 36.78 -15.64
C LEU A 964 -13.07 35.55 -15.39
N TYR A 965 -13.11 35.04 -14.16
CA TYR A 965 -12.41 33.84 -13.75
C TYR A 965 -13.41 32.71 -13.60
N PHE A 966 -13.27 31.63 -14.38
CA PHE A 966 -14.11 30.45 -14.30
C PHE A 966 -13.36 29.31 -13.67
N ILE A 967 -13.92 28.75 -12.63
CA ILE A 967 -13.43 27.50 -12.02
C ILE A 967 -14.43 26.42 -12.36
N VAL A 968 -13.96 25.30 -12.87
CA VAL A 968 -14.82 24.30 -13.49
C VAL A 968 -14.51 22.91 -12.96
N GLU A 969 -15.58 22.21 -12.59
CA GLU A 969 -15.55 20.76 -12.32
C GLU A 969 -16.05 20.01 -13.54
N SER A 970 -15.28 19.08 -14.05
CA SER A 970 -15.61 18.30 -15.25
C SER A 970 -16.20 16.94 -14.93
N LYS A 971 -17.46 16.70 -15.31
CA LYS A 971 -18.17 15.41 -15.19
C LYS A 971 -18.63 14.94 -16.57
N MET A 972 -17.69 14.81 -17.51
CA MET A 972 -17.96 14.58 -18.92
C MET A 972 -18.89 13.40 -19.16
N GLY A 973 -19.99 13.64 -19.89
CA GLY A 973 -20.98 12.62 -20.27
C GLY A 973 -21.94 12.18 -19.16
N LYS A 974 -21.98 12.87 -18.01
CA LYS A 974 -22.95 12.63 -16.93
C LYS A 974 -23.95 13.76 -16.83
N ASP A 975 -25.21 13.46 -16.53
CA ASP A 975 -26.20 14.43 -16.15
C ASP A 975 -26.23 14.64 -14.62
N TRP A 976 -26.92 15.71 -14.14
CA TRP A 976 -26.95 16.03 -12.71
C TRP A 976 -27.53 14.89 -11.86
N GLU A 977 -28.50 14.18 -12.39
CA GLU A 977 -29.18 13.06 -11.77
C GLU A 977 -28.27 11.81 -11.65
N ASP A 978 -27.24 11.72 -12.49
CA ASP A 978 -26.26 10.62 -12.46
C ASP A 978 -25.17 10.84 -11.40
N LEU A 979 -25.09 12.06 -10.84
CA LEU A 979 -24.14 12.38 -9.78
C LEU A 979 -24.69 11.91 -8.43
N SER A 980 -23.85 11.28 -7.65
CA SER A 980 -24.20 10.90 -6.26
C SER A 980 -24.54 12.15 -5.41
N ASP A 981 -25.38 11.96 -4.38
CA ASP A 981 -25.73 13.03 -3.43
C ASP A 981 -24.49 13.72 -2.83
N ILE A 982 -23.42 12.95 -2.63
CA ILE A 982 -22.14 13.43 -2.13
C ILE A 982 -21.46 14.34 -3.15
N GLU A 983 -21.40 13.96 -4.42
CA GLU A 983 -20.82 14.78 -5.50
C GLU A 983 -21.60 16.07 -5.67
N GLN A 984 -22.93 15.98 -5.70
CA GLN A 984 -23.80 17.17 -5.79
C GLN A 984 -23.61 18.12 -4.61
N SER A 985 -23.48 17.58 -3.39
CA SER A 985 -23.24 18.37 -2.18
C SER A 985 -21.87 19.08 -2.23
N LYS A 986 -20.82 18.38 -2.67
CA LYS A 986 -19.48 18.97 -2.83
C LYS A 986 -19.45 20.09 -3.84
N ILE A 987 -20.15 19.94 -4.97
CA ILE A 987 -20.28 20.99 -5.99
C ILE A 987 -20.98 22.24 -5.40
N LYS A 988 -22.07 22.09 -4.66
CA LYS A 988 -22.76 23.21 -3.99
C LYS A 988 -21.88 23.91 -2.97
N CYS A 989 -21.08 23.15 -2.21
CA CYS A 989 -20.11 23.72 -1.29
C CYS A 989 -19.04 24.56 -2.01
N ALA A 990 -18.57 24.09 -3.17
CA ALA A 990 -17.60 24.83 -3.98
C ALA A 990 -18.18 26.14 -4.54
N GLU A 991 -19.45 26.16 -4.95
CA GLU A 991 -20.15 27.41 -5.36
C GLU A 991 -20.09 28.45 -4.23
N LEU A 992 -20.43 28.05 -3.01
CA LEU A 992 -20.39 28.93 -1.84
C LEU A 992 -18.97 29.40 -1.50
N HIS A 993 -17.99 28.48 -1.61
CA HIS A 993 -16.58 28.78 -1.38
C HIS A 993 -16.06 29.87 -2.32
N PHE A 994 -16.27 29.72 -3.63
CA PHE A 994 -15.77 30.70 -4.59
C PHE A 994 -16.51 32.05 -4.51
N LYS A 995 -17.78 32.01 -4.16
CA LYS A 995 -18.56 33.23 -3.90
C LYS A 995 -18.02 34.03 -2.70
N ALA A 996 -17.51 33.31 -1.67
CA ALA A 996 -16.89 33.97 -0.52
C ALA A 996 -15.51 34.58 -0.84
N ILE A 997 -14.79 34.03 -1.83
CA ILE A 997 -13.46 34.52 -2.21
C ILE A 997 -13.58 35.82 -3.05
N SER A 998 -14.45 35.83 -4.06
CA SER A 998 -14.57 36.98 -4.98
C SER A 998 -15.80 36.88 -5.86
N ASP A 999 -16.53 38.00 -6.05
CA ASP A 999 -17.65 38.10 -6.99
C ASP A 999 -17.23 37.97 -8.46
N PHE A 1000 -15.94 38.06 -8.77
CA PHE A 1000 -15.41 37.91 -10.14
C PHE A 1000 -15.09 36.45 -10.48
N ILE A 1001 -15.16 35.52 -9.53
CA ILE A 1001 -14.98 34.09 -9.75
C ILE A 1001 -16.36 33.46 -9.91
N ARG A 1002 -16.53 32.71 -10.99
CA ARG A 1002 -17.70 31.87 -11.22
C ARG A 1002 -17.27 30.40 -11.18
N PHE A 1003 -17.94 29.62 -10.37
CA PHE A 1003 -17.78 28.18 -10.31
C PHE A 1003 -19.03 27.48 -10.80
N ASP A 1004 -18.88 26.46 -11.59
CA ASP A 1004 -19.93 25.49 -11.91
C ASP A 1004 -19.32 24.16 -12.39
N TRP A 1005 -20.14 23.12 -12.43
CA TRP A 1005 -19.78 21.84 -13.02
C TRP A 1005 -20.27 21.74 -14.47
N ILE A 1006 -19.60 20.93 -15.28
CA ILE A 1006 -19.93 20.74 -16.69
C ILE A 1006 -19.89 19.28 -17.09
N ASN A 1007 -20.67 18.91 -18.11
CA ASN A 1007 -20.66 17.59 -18.74
C ASN A 1007 -20.21 17.62 -20.21
N SER A 1008 -20.05 18.80 -20.79
CA SER A 1008 -19.59 19.01 -22.17
C SER A 1008 -19.14 20.45 -22.39
N TYR A 1009 -18.42 20.69 -23.48
CA TYR A 1009 -18.05 22.07 -23.89
C TYR A 1009 -19.27 22.95 -24.20
N GLU A 1010 -20.33 22.40 -24.81
CA GLU A 1010 -21.59 23.11 -25.06
C GLU A 1010 -22.28 23.52 -23.76
N ASN A 1011 -22.24 22.61 -22.74
CA ASN A 1011 -22.76 22.91 -21.42
C ASN A 1011 -21.96 24.05 -20.75
N PHE A 1012 -20.63 24.04 -20.91
CA PHE A 1012 -19.74 25.12 -20.46
C PHE A 1012 -20.10 26.45 -21.07
N LYS A 1013 -20.23 26.52 -22.40
CA LYS A 1013 -20.64 27.78 -23.09
C LYS A 1013 -21.95 28.33 -22.57
N LYS A 1014 -22.93 27.45 -22.36
CA LYS A 1014 -24.27 27.84 -21.87
C LYS A 1014 -24.24 28.34 -20.41
N LYS A 1015 -23.59 27.64 -19.52
CA LYS A 1015 -23.55 27.96 -18.09
C LYS A 1015 -22.76 29.25 -17.79
N PHE A 1016 -21.66 29.43 -18.49
CA PHE A 1016 -20.77 30.59 -18.28
C PHE A 1016 -21.00 31.75 -19.27
N ASN A 1017 -21.96 31.65 -20.18
CA ASN A 1017 -22.25 32.63 -21.25
C ASN A 1017 -21.00 32.93 -22.11
N VAL A 1018 -20.30 31.89 -22.50
CA VAL A 1018 -19.06 31.99 -23.31
C VAL A 1018 -19.42 32.10 -24.78
N ASN A 1019 -19.02 33.19 -25.43
CA ASN A 1019 -19.16 33.37 -26.86
C ASN A 1019 -18.00 32.77 -27.63
N GLU A 1020 -18.27 32.14 -28.77
CA GLU A 1020 -17.23 31.70 -29.70
C GLU A 1020 -16.94 32.83 -30.70
N SER A 1021 -15.68 33.22 -30.83
CA SER A 1021 -15.21 33.91 -32.00
C SER A 1021 -14.80 32.86 -33.03
N ILE A 1022 -15.68 32.52 -33.96
CA ILE A 1022 -15.35 31.67 -35.12
C ILE A 1022 -14.62 32.54 -36.14
N ASP A 1023 -13.47 32.15 -36.61
CA ASP A 1023 -12.87 32.72 -37.82
C ASP A 1023 -13.75 32.33 -39.02
N GLU A 1024 -14.22 33.34 -39.76
CA GLU A 1024 -14.63 33.15 -41.17
C GLU A 1024 -13.42 32.82 -42.06
#